data_a98dfe4a4234aadbde8b792ff532859e
#
_entry.id   a98dfe4a4234aadbde8b792ff532859e
#
_cell.length_a   1.000
_cell.length_b   1.000
_cell.length_c   1.000
_cell.angle_alpha   90.00
_cell.angle_beta   90.00
_cell.angle_gamma   90.00
#
_symmetry.space_group_name_H-M   'P 1'
#
loop_
_entity.id
_entity.type
_entity.pdbx_description
1 polymer ?
#
loop_
_entity_poly.entity_id
_entity_poly.type
_entity_poly.pdbx_seq_one_letter_code
_entity_poly.pdbx_strand_id
1 'polypeptide(L)'
;MIFLALALTALVSAFFGLAPAVLSCRKAARCDRVWTFGLWLGVWLFAACAYHRPGLTVGFDTFRLLALTALCGWAGLVTAGLRCFGKKGLRAVVPLLAVTALGAEAFIGNIAYFNTHSYEPFQLVDYLDPNINVGRGVGTISLDSDRTYLRFLNIDQPIYNLRFDGLVNDDTDLLHTDSMVTFTLDASDEANGAPIRFGSWEVGLQSPRSHVISLDLTGKVGTLIMQAQPYHTAHQDFPVALTFSGITANAPRAMDFSVLRCAFVFLVLLALYALRPRSGLWTRRWLAGNVCDRAAAAALGLILAAFVVVIPFWEPSNSGLATKDYNTAFWDGESSVSFVSQQYGALAHSLLQGRLDLEADPPEALLAMENPYDVAARSEAQIEGALWDHAFYNGRFYVYFGVVPCLLFQLPFEALTGIQNLAYAPCMVILGLVLLASCFGIVGQAVRRWFPQTSAAAYLLAVTAVVSGSQLYYLLLRPYIYEYAILCGSALLLLGLWLWLGAAATPMEKRGTILVKLVFGSLCVALVAGCRPQMELFAFLAVPIFWQRYIAGKRLRSRAGAGEAVAFLLPVVVIAAGLMWYNAARFGSLFDFGANYNMTGNDMTQRGFNVVRIGPAVFTSLFELPSWQGIFPFLRETDVQTNAIIRTISEKFTGGILAATPYLWVLALLLLPAFRRCLQRRRSAACLVWTGLAAMVIITVVDCQMAGVLYRYLMDYSPVLLLAAAICWFCAENALTRRTASGDATAAAALPALRIAMAAAAACTAVYRFCTLFTMEPWLQGMNPSLYYNVSRLVQFWM
;
A
#
# COMPACT_ATOMS: atom_id res chain seq x y z
N MET A 1 -8.65 -36.35 -15.94
CA MET A 1 -9.86 -35.72 -16.52
C MET A 1 -9.74 -34.20 -16.53
N ILE A 2 -9.48 -33.50 -15.40
CA ILE A 2 -9.38 -32.03 -15.32
C ILE A 2 -8.31 -31.49 -16.28
N PHE A 3 -7.10 -32.06 -16.31
CA PHE A 3 -6.03 -31.63 -17.22
C PHE A 3 -6.41 -31.81 -18.70
N LEU A 4 -7.10 -32.89 -19.04
CA LEU A 4 -7.57 -33.12 -20.41
C LEU A 4 -8.63 -32.10 -20.80
N ALA A 5 -9.55 -31.80 -19.92
CA ALA A 5 -10.59 -30.78 -20.12
C ALA A 5 -10.00 -29.38 -20.24
N LEU A 6 -9.06 -29.01 -19.39
CA LEU A 6 -8.32 -27.74 -19.50
C LEU A 6 -7.50 -27.65 -20.80
N ALA A 7 -6.84 -28.74 -21.19
CA ALA A 7 -6.11 -28.79 -22.45
C ALA A 7 -7.03 -28.66 -23.68
N LEU A 8 -8.18 -29.34 -23.67
CA LEU A 8 -9.19 -29.24 -24.72
C LEU A 8 -9.78 -27.82 -24.80
N THR A 9 -10.10 -27.22 -23.66
CA THR A 9 -10.58 -25.84 -23.58
C THR A 9 -9.53 -24.86 -24.08
N ALA A 10 -8.26 -25.05 -23.73
CA ALA A 10 -7.17 -24.24 -24.22
C ALA A 10 -7.01 -24.34 -25.73
N LEU A 11 -7.12 -25.54 -26.30
CA LEU A 11 -7.05 -25.78 -27.75
C LEU A 11 -8.23 -25.13 -28.47
N VAL A 12 -9.45 -25.30 -28.00
CA VAL A 12 -10.65 -24.68 -28.59
C VAL A 12 -10.57 -23.15 -28.49
N SER A 13 -10.18 -22.62 -27.34
CA SER A 13 -9.99 -21.18 -27.13
C SER A 13 -8.88 -20.61 -27.99
N ALA A 14 -7.79 -21.36 -28.18
CA ALA A 14 -6.68 -21.00 -29.07
C ALA A 14 -7.17 -20.93 -30.53
N PHE A 15 -7.99 -21.88 -30.95
CA PHE A 15 -8.53 -21.89 -32.32
C PHE A 15 -9.44 -20.67 -32.56
N PHE A 16 -10.41 -20.42 -31.70
CA PHE A 16 -11.36 -19.32 -31.89
C PHE A 16 -10.84 -17.94 -31.47
N GLY A 17 -9.95 -17.85 -30.50
CA GLY A 17 -9.41 -16.60 -29.99
C GLY A 17 -8.05 -16.23 -30.58
N LEU A 18 -7.09 -17.16 -30.54
CA LEU A 18 -5.71 -16.89 -30.97
C LEU A 18 -5.56 -16.93 -32.51
N ALA A 19 -6.23 -17.85 -33.19
CA ALA A 19 -6.09 -18.00 -34.63
C ALA A 19 -6.48 -16.73 -35.41
N PRO A 20 -7.64 -16.07 -35.16
CA PRO A 20 -7.98 -14.80 -35.79
C PRO A 20 -6.96 -13.69 -35.49
N ALA A 21 -6.47 -13.63 -34.25
CA ALA A 21 -5.48 -12.66 -33.85
C ALA A 21 -4.12 -12.89 -34.54
N VAL A 22 -3.67 -14.14 -34.66
CA VAL A 22 -2.43 -14.53 -35.35
C VAL A 22 -2.53 -14.33 -36.86
N LEU A 23 -3.66 -14.68 -37.48
CA LEU A 23 -3.91 -14.46 -38.89
C LEU A 23 -3.89 -12.99 -39.27
N SER A 24 -4.49 -12.13 -38.41
CA SER A 24 -4.39 -10.68 -38.57
C SER A 24 -2.97 -10.14 -38.43
N CYS A 25 -2.05 -10.96 -37.83
CA CYS A 25 -0.66 -10.65 -37.55
C CYS A 25 0.34 -11.14 -38.58
N ARG A 26 -0.06 -11.76 -39.70
CA ARG A 26 0.89 -12.38 -40.67
C ARG A 26 2.05 -11.48 -41.11
N LYS A 27 1.84 -10.15 -41.14
CA LYS A 27 2.88 -9.15 -41.46
C LYS A 27 3.45 -8.43 -40.21
N ALA A 28 3.11 -8.87 -39.02
CA ALA A 28 3.55 -8.20 -37.80
C ALA A 28 4.88 -8.72 -37.28
N ALA A 29 5.66 -7.87 -36.64
CA ALA A 29 6.91 -8.25 -36.03
C ALA A 29 6.72 -9.29 -34.93
N ARG A 30 7.76 -10.08 -34.66
CA ARG A 30 7.79 -11.16 -33.66
C ARG A 30 7.29 -10.69 -32.28
N CYS A 31 7.61 -9.45 -31.90
CA CYS A 31 7.21 -8.86 -30.62
C CYS A 31 5.70 -8.64 -30.50
N ASP A 32 5.01 -8.24 -31.57
CA ASP A 32 3.57 -8.04 -31.55
C ASP A 32 2.82 -9.38 -31.45
N ARG A 33 3.42 -10.45 -31.98
CA ARG A 33 2.89 -11.82 -31.85
C ARG A 33 3.01 -12.32 -30.42
N VAL A 34 4.16 -12.10 -29.78
CA VAL A 34 4.37 -12.46 -28.36
C VAL A 34 3.42 -11.69 -27.44
N TRP A 35 3.24 -10.38 -27.69
CA TRP A 35 2.29 -9.56 -26.95
C TRP A 35 0.85 -10.04 -27.10
N THR A 36 0.43 -10.36 -28.32
CA THR A 36 -0.91 -10.88 -28.64
C THR A 36 -1.14 -12.23 -27.96
N PHE A 37 -0.14 -13.11 -28.00
CA PHE A 37 -0.20 -14.39 -27.29
C PHE A 37 -0.27 -14.22 -25.78
N GLY A 38 0.54 -13.33 -25.21
CA GLY A 38 0.52 -13.02 -23.78
C GLY A 38 -0.83 -12.46 -23.32
N LEU A 39 -1.41 -11.57 -24.09
CA LEU A 39 -2.76 -11.04 -23.79
C LEU A 39 -3.82 -12.14 -23.84
N TRP A 40 -3.80 -12.97 -24.88
CA TRP A 40 -4.72 -14.10 -25.01
C TRP A 40 -4.55 -15.10 -23.86
N LEU A 41 -3.31 -15.47 -23.52
CA LEU A 41 -3.01 -16.38 -22.43
C LEU A 41 -3.49 -15.80 -21.09
N GLY A 42 -3.27 -14.51 -20.84
CA GLY A 42 -3.73 -13.83 -19.65
C GLY A 42 -5.26 -13.85 -19.52
N VAL A 43 -5.98 -13.53 -20.60
CA VAL A 43 -7.46 -13.60 -20.64
C VAL A 43 -7.95 -15.03 -20.43
N TRP A 44 -7.27 -16.02 -21.06
CA TRP A 44 -7.65 -17.42 -20.91
C TRP A 44 -7.40 -17.92 -19.49
N LEU A 45 -6.23 -17.65 -18.89
CA LEU A 45 -5.93 -18.03 -17.50
C LEU A 45 -6.91 -17.37 -16.53
N PHE A 46 -7.18 -16.08 -16.70
CA PHE A 46 -8.12 -15.36 -15.87
C PHE A 46 -9.53 -15.95 -15.96
N ALA A 47 -10.03 -16.18 -17.18
CA ALA A 47 -11.31 -16.80 -17.40
C ALA A 47 -11.35 -18.23 -16.87
N ALA A 48 -10.31 -19.02 -17.08
CA ALA A 48 -10.21 -20.36 -16.54
C ALA A 48 -10.26 -20.37 -15.01
N CYS A 49 -9.52 -19.49 -14.34
CA CYS A 49 -9.58 -19.34 -12.88
C CYS A 49 -10.96 -18.89 -12.40
N ALA A 50 -11.57 -17.93 -13.08
CA ALA A 50 -12.87 -17.38 -12.69
C ALA A 50 -14.02 -18.39 -12.89
N TYR A 51 -13.99 -19.19 -13.97
CA TYR A 51 -15.01 -20.21 -14.24
C TYR A 51 -14.72 -21.58 -13.63
N HIS A 52 -13.52 -21.79 -13.13
CA HIS A 52 -13.14 -23.05 -12.49
C HIS A 52 -13.01 -22.83 -10.98
N ARG A 53 -14.00 -23.31 -10.21
CA ARG A 53 -13.88 -23.37 -8.75
C ARG A 53 -13.03 -24.57 -8.35
N PRO A 54 -11.95 -24.41 -7.57
CA PRO A 54 -11.30 -25.53 -6.88
C PRO A 54 -12.33 -26.17 -5.94
N GLY A 55 -12.48 -27.51 -5.98
CA GLY A 55 -13.39 -28.23 -5.09
C GLY A 55 -14.73 -28.63 -5.72
N LEU A 56 -15.20 -27.99 -6.76
CA LEU A 56 -16.37 -28.45 -7.51
C LEU A 56 -16.00 -29.67 -8.35
N THR A 57 -16.54 -30.82 -7.95
CA THR A 57 -16.42 -32.06 -8.68
C THR A 57 -16.70 -31.88 -10.17
N VAL A 58 -15.70 -32.16 -10.93
CA VAL A 58 -15.62 -32.80 -12.25
C VAL A 58 -16.86 -32.72 -13.19
N GLY A 59 -17.66 -31.69 -13.11
CA GLY A 59 -18.61 -31.38 -14.15
C GLY A 59 -18.02 -30.27 -15.02
N PHE A 60 -17.27 -30.62 -16.06
CA PHE A 60 -16.96 -29.64 -17.11
C PHE A 60 -18.25 -29.33 -17.84
N ASP A 61 -18.98 -28.36 -17.29
CA ASP A 61 -20.26 -27.94 -17.84
C ASP A 61 -20.05 -27.38 -19.24
N THR A 62 -20.86 -27.84 -20.18
CA THR A 62 -20.86 -27.36 -21.56
C THR A 62 -21.02 -25.84 -21.63
N PHE A 63 -21.76 -25.26 -20.69
CA PHE A 63 -21.94 -23.81 -20.59
C PHE A 63 -20.63 -23.09 -20.27
N ARG A 64 -19.81 -23.60 -19.32
CA ARG A 64 -18.50 -23.01 -18.96
C ARG A 64 -17.52 -23.08 -20.14
N LEU A 65 -17.54 -24.20 -20.87
CA LEU A 65 -16.74 -24.36 -22.07
C LEU A 65 -17.13 -23.35 -23.16
N LEU A 66 -18.43 -23.17 -23.37
CA LEU A 66 -18.95 -22.19 -24.34
C LEU A 66 -18.63 -20.76 -23.91
N ALA A 67 -18.79 -20.42 -22.65
CA ALA A 67 -18.47 -19.09 -22.12
C ALA A 67 -16.98 -18.77 -22.25
N LEU A 68 -16.10 -19.73 -21.91
CA LEU A 68 -14.65 -19.57 -22.05
C LEU A 68 -14.24 -19.41 -23.52
N THR A 69 -14.84 -20.21 -24.41
CA THR A 69 -14.61 -20.13 -25.84
C THR A 69 -15.07 -18.79 -26.41
N ALA A 70 -16.24 -18.30 -26.02
CA ALA A 70 -16.79 -17.02 -26.43
C ALA A 70 -15.91 -15.84 -25.96
N LEU A 71 -15.44 -15.87 -24.73
CA LEU A 71 -14.52 -14.86 -24.18
C LEU A 71 -13.18 -14.81 -24.93
N CYS A 72 -12.60 -15.98 -25.20
CA CYS A 72 -11.35 -16.06 -25.95
C CYS A 72 -11.53 -15.67 -27.41
N GLY A 73 -12.66 -16.04 -28.02
CA GLY A 73 -13.06 -15.59 -29.35
C GLY A 73 -13.19 -14.08 -29.42
N TRP A 74 -13.85 -13.49 -28.41
CA TRP A 74 -13.96 -12.04 -28.31
C TRP A 74 -12.61 -11.35 -28.11
N ALA A 75 -11.77 -11.82 -27.21
CA ALA A 75 -10.41 -11.29 -27.05
C ALA A 75 -9.62 -11.30 -28.37
N GLY A 76 -9.78 -12.37 -29.17
CA GLY A 76 -9.20 -12.46 -30.52
C GLY A 76 -9.76 -11.41 -31.49
N LEU A 77 -11.07 -11.23 -31.52
CA LEU A 77 -11.74 -10.22 -32.35
C LEU A 77 -11.34 -8.79 -31.95
N VAL A 78 -11.28 -8.50 -30.65
CA VAL A 78 -10.80 -7.21 -30.14
C VAL A 78 -9.35 -6.96 -30.57
N THR A 79 -8.49 -7.96 -30.47
CA THR A 79 -7.09 -7.85 -30.89
C THR A 79 -6.97 -7.60 -32.38
N ALA A 80 -7.77 -8.28 -33.20
CA ALA A 80 -7.85 -8.06 -34.64
C ALA A 80 -8.39 -6.65 -34.94
N GLY A 81 -9.44 -6.22 -34.26
CA GLY A 81 -10.00 -4.87 -34.38
C GLY A 81 -9.01 -3.78 -34.00
N LEU A 82 -8.29 -3.91 -32.90
CA LEU A 82 -7.24 -2.99 -32.49
C LEU A 82 -6.14 -2.83 -33.55
N ARG A 83 -5.84 -3.87 -34.28
CA ARG A 83 -4.87 -3.83 -35.38
C ARG A 83 -5.40 -3.15 -36.62
N CYS A 84 -6.65 -3.44 -36.98
CA CYS A 84 -7.30 -2.83 -38.14
C CYS A 84 -7.56 -1.35 -37.90
N PHE A 85 -8.06 -0.99 -36.73
CA PHE A 85 -8.45 0.37 -36.36
C PHE A 85 -7.32 1.18 -35.72
N GLY A 86 -6.32 0.53 -35.12
CA GLY A 86 -5.20 1.21 -34.48
C GLY A 86 -4.39 2.11 -35.41
N LYS A 87 -4.41 1.83 -36.72
CA LYS A 87 -3.84 2.71 -37.74
C LYS A 87 -4.64 3.99 -37.96
N LYS A 88 -5.94 3.99 -37.60
CA LYS A 88 -6.83 5.14 -37.73
C LYS A 88 -6.78 6.09 -36.53
N GLY A 89 -5.94 5.79 -35.51
CA GLY A 89 -5.73 6.62 -34.34
C GLY A 89 -6.68 6.36 -33.17
N LEU A 90 -6.51 7.12 -32.12
CA LEU A 90 -7.18 6.92 -30.83
C LEU A 90 -8.71 7.02 -30.94
N ARG A 91 -9.22 7.91 -31.81
CA ARG A 91 -10.68 8.10 -32.02
C ARG A 91 -11.41 6.84 -32.47
N ALA A 92 -10.73 5.94 -33.20
CA ALA A 92 -11.32 4.68 -33.67
C ALA A 92 -11.15 3.56 -32.62
N VAL A 93 -10.13 3.63 -31.79
CA VAL A 93 -9.82 2.61 -30.78
C VAL A 93 -10.64 2.76 -29.51
N VAL A 94 -10.89 3.99 -29.07
CA VAL A 94 -11.65 4.27 -27.83
C VAL A 94 -13.04 3.62 -27.82
N PRO A 95 -13.89 3.72 -28.86
CA PRO A 95 -15.18 3.04 -28.89
C PRO A 95 -15.04 1.51 -28.80
N LEU A 96 -14.03 0.93 -29.46
CA LEU A 96 -13.80 -0.52 -29.41
C LEU A 96 -13.42 -0.96 -27.97
N LEU A 97 -12.56 -0.20 -27.29
CA LEU A 97 -12.20 -0.50 -25.89
C LEU A 97 -13.40 -0.33 -24.95
N ALA A 98 -14.27 0.68 -25.21
CA ALA A 98 -15.48 0.88 -24.42
C ALA A 98 -16.46 -0.29 -24.58
N VAL A 99 -16.73 -0.74 -25.82
CA VAL A 99 -17.57 -1.92 -26.08
C VAL A 99 -16.97 -3.17 -25.44
N THR A 100 -15.62 -3.30 -25.46
CA THR A 100 -14.94 -4.42 -24.81
C THR A 100 -15.11 -4.38 -23.30
N ALA A 101 -15.00 -3.20 -22.68
CA ALA A 101 -15.20 -3.04 -21.24
C ALA A 101 -16.65 -3.32 -20.83
N LEU A 102 -17.64 -2.85 -21.62
CA LEU A 102 -19.05 -3.13 -21.40
C LEU A 102 -19.36 -4.63 -21.46
N GLY A 103 -18.79 -5.33 -22.42
CA GLY A 103 -19.00 -6.76 -22.51
C GLY A 103 -18.23 -7.54 -21.43
N ALA A 104 -17.03 -7.12 -21.08
CA ALA A 104 -16.31 -7.70 -19.94
C ALA A 104 -17.12 -7.54 -18.66
N GLU A 105 -17.74 -6.39 -18.44
CA GLU A 105 -18.62 -6.15 -17.31
C GLU A 105 -19.86 -7.03 -17.33
N ALA A 106 -20.54 -7.11 -18.47
CA ALA A 106 -21.77 -7.88 -18.60
C ALA A 106 -21.56 -9.38 -18.38
N PHE A 107 -20.48 -9.94 -18.88
CA PHE A 107 -20.23 -11.40 -18.84
C PHE A 107 -19.22 -11.81 -17.77
N ILE A 108 -18.04 -11.17 -17.70
CA ILE A 108 -17.01 -11.52 -16.73
C ILE A 108 -17.37 -10.95 -15.36
N GLY A 109 -17.74 -9.67 -15.29
CA GLY A 109 -18.11 -9.00 -14.04
C GLY A 109 -19.35 -9.59 -13.37
N ASN A 110 -20.17 -10.32 -14.11
CA ASN A 110 -21.39 -11.00 -13.62
C ASN A 110 -21.27 -12.52 -13.63
N ILE A 111 -20.06 -13.06 -13.59
CA ILE A 111 -19.83 -14.51 -13.64
C ILE A 111 -20.52 -15.26 -12.49
N ALA A 112 -20.59 -14.65 -11.30
CA ALA A 112 -21.28 -15.23 -10.16
C ALA A 112 -22.79 -15.43 -10.43
N TYR A 113 -23.43 -14.49 -11.16
CA TYR A 113 -24.81 -14.67 -11.62
C TYR A 113 -24.93 -15.92 -12.49
N PHE A 114 -24.08 -16.05 -13.53
CA PHE A 114 -24.14 -17.19 -14.43
C PHE A 114 -23.79 -18.52 -13.72
N ASN A 115 -22.86 -18.51 -12.79
CA ASN A 115 -22.46 -19.71 -12.05
C ASN A 115 -23.54 -20.20 -11.07
N THR A 116 -24.33 -19.29 -10.50
CA THR A 116 -25.34 -19.63 -9.48
C THR A 116 -26.75 -19.75 -10.03
N HIS A 117 -26.97 -19.40 -11.32
CA HIS A 117 -28.32 -19.41 -11.93
C HIS A 117 -28.93 -20.81 -12.05
N SER A 118 -28.08 -21.85 -12.11
CA SER A 118 -28.54 -23.24 -12.18
C SER A 118 -28.73 -23.90 -10.82
N TYR A 119 -28.46 -23.16 -9.71
CA TYR A 119 -28.61 -23.71 -8.38
C TYR A 119 -30.09 -23.74 -7.97
N GLU A 120 -30.49 -24.83 -7.31
CA GLU A 120 -31.79 -24.93 -6.67
C GLU A 120 -31.69 -24.44 -5.22
N PRO A 121 -32.24 -23.28 -4.88
CA PRO A 121 -32.16 -22.74 -3.53
C PRO A 121 -33.11 -23.51 -2.58
N PHE A 122 -32.66 -23.70 -1.36
CA PHE A 122 -33.48 -24.26 -0.29
C PHE A 122 -33.19 -23.59 1.06
N GLN A 123 -34.15 -23.69 1.98
CA GLN A 123 -33.98 -23.13 3.32
C GLN A 123 -33.24 -24.11 4.21
N LEU A 124 -32.09 -23.69 4.71
CA LEU A 124 -31.26 -24.53 5.59
C LEU A 124 -31.94 -24.75 6.95
N VAL A 125 -32.78 -23.81 7.34
CA VAL A 125 -33.54 -23.87 8.61
C VAL A 125 -34.46 -25.12 8.69
N ASP A 126 -34.91 -25.66 7.56
CA ASP A 126 -35.73 -26.87 7.49
C ASP A 126 -34.99 -28.13 7.99
N TYR A 127 -33.66 -28.07 8.03
CA TYR A 127 -32.76 -29.14 8.47
C TYR A 127 -32.17 -28.89 9.85
N LEU A 128 -32.67 -27.90 10.60
CA LEU A 128 -32.19 -27.55 11.93
C LEU A 128 -32.43 -28.68 12.90
N ASP A 129 -31.39 -29.06 13.65
CA ASP A 129 -31.48 -30.11 14.71
C ASP A 129 -32.54 -29.68 15.73
N PRO A 130 -33.60 -30.49 15.91
CA PRO A 130 -34.71 -30.20 16.85
C PRO A 130 -34.26 -30.17 18.31
N ASN A 131 -33.11 -30.74 18.65
CA ASN A 131 -32.57 -30.72 20.00
C ASN A 131 -31.81 -29.46 20.35
N ILE A 132 -31.54 -28.59 19.38
CA ILE A 132 -30.89 -27.32 19.65
C ILE A 132 -31.93 -26.28 20.07
N ASN A 133 -31.74 -25.75 21.28
CA ASN A 133 -32.57 -24.64 21.75
C ASN A 133 -32.13 -23.35 21.10
N VAL A 134 -32.83 -22.90 20.06
CA VAL A 134 -32.62 -21.62 19.39
C VAL A 134 -33.73 -20.66 19.83
N GLY A 135 -33.40 -19.44 20.15
CA GLY A 135 -34.40 -18.39 20.37
C GLY A 135 -35.25 -18.28 19.11
N ARG A 136 -36.55 -18.52 19.19
CA ARG A 136 -37.48 -18.44 18.08
C ARG A 136 -38.48 -17.31 18.35
N GLY A 137 -38.30 -16.20 17.69
CA GLY A 137 -39.38 -15.24 17.47
C GLY A 137 -40.34 -15.72 16.37
N VAL A 138 -41.37 -14.99 16.10
CA VAL A 138 -42.27 -15.30 14.97
C VAL A 138 -41.48 -15.11 13.65
N GLY A 139 -41.07 -16.22 13.06
CA GLY A 139 -40.37 -16.24 11.79
C GLY A 139 -38.88 -15.80 11.86
N THR A 140 -38.26 -15.79 13.05
CA THR A 140 -36.84 -15.39 13.21
C THR A 140 -36.09 -16.39 14.06
N ILE A 141 -34.76 -16.48 13.83
CA ILE A 141 -33.79 -17.25 14.59
C ILE A 141 -32.89 -16.27 15.29
N SER A 142 -32.69 -16.43 16.60
CA SER A 142 -31.80 -15.57 17.39
C SER A 142 -30.63 -16.40 17.94
N LEU A 143 -29.44 -15.85 17.83
CA LEU A 143 -28.21 -16.33 18.49
C LEU A 143 -27.82 -15.31 19.54
N ASP A 144 -27.46 -15.79 20.72
CA ASP A 144 -26.99 -14.97 21.84
C ASP A 144 -25.70 -15.58 22.42
N SER A 145 -25.12 -14.95 23.45
CA SER A 145 -23.89 -15.40 24.09
C SER A 145 -23.95 -16.84 24.63
N ASP A 146 -25.16 -17.31 25.02
CA ASP A 146 -25.37 -18.66 25.53
C ASP A 146 -25.68 -19.68 24.42
N ARG A 147 -26.02 -19.18 23.21
CA ARG A 147 -26.50 -19.97 22.08
C ARG A 147 -25.81 -19.51 20.80
N THR A 148 -24.55 -19.86 20.70
CA THR A 148 -23.68 -19.37 19.62
C THR A 148 -23.66 -20.26 18.41
N TYR A 149 -24.27 -21.45 18.43
CA TYR A 149 -24.15 -22.40 17.33
C TYR A 149 -25.50 -22.94 16.83
N LEU A 150 -25.53 -23.23 15.53
CA LEU A 150 -26.61 -23.91 14.83
C LEU A 150 -26.07 -25.23 14.24
N ARG A 151 -26.86 -26.29 14.30
CA ARG A 151 -26.53 -27.56 13.71
C ARG A 151 -27.64 -28.01 12.79
N PHE A 152 -27.28 -28.36 11.56
CA PHE A 152 -28.17 -28.82 10.53
C PHE A 152 -27.83 -30.27 10.20
N LEU A 153 -28.85 -31.14 10.15
CA LEU A 153 -28.69 -32.61 10.03
C LEU A 153 -29.41 -33.12 8.81
N ASN A 154 -28.90 -34.25 8.24
CA ASN A 154 -29.54 -34.96 7.14
C ASN A 154 -29.89 -34.07 5.92
N ILE A 155 -28.98 -33.15 5.55
CA ILE A 155 -29.20 -32.23 4.45
C ILE A 155 -29.27 -33.01 3.11
N ASP A 156 -28.34 -33.94 2.89
CA ASP A 156 -28.25 -34.84 1.72
C ASP A 156 -28.35 -34.09 0.36
N GLN A 157 -27.96 -32.83 0.34
CA GLN A 157 -27.93 -31.95 -0.83
C GLN A 157 -26.58 -31.23 -0.93
N PRO A 158 -26.13 -30.88 -2.14
CA PRO A 158 -24.92 -30.07 -2.30
C PRO A 158 -25.17 -28.62 -1.86
N ILE A 159 -24.17 -28.02 -1.17
CA ILE A 159 -24.21 -26.61 -0.75
C ILE A 159 -23.01 -25.89 -1.34
N TYR A 160 -23.26 -24.85 -2.14
CA TYR A 160 -22.24 -24.05 -2.79
C TYR A 160 -22.09 -22.65 -2.18
N ASN A 161 -23.17 -22.13 -1.60
CA ASN A 161 -23.14 -20.87 -0.85
C ASN A 161 -24.27 -20.85 0.19
N LEU A 162 -24.10 -19.96 1.16
CA LEU A 162 -25.12 -19.62 2.15
C LEU A 162 -25.38 -18.13 2.11
N ARG A 163 -26.64 -17.73 2.18
CA ARG A 163 -27.07 -16.34 2.34
C ARG A 163 -27.85 -16.21 3.64
N PHE A 164 -27.41 -15.28 4.48
CA PHE A 164 -28.15 -14.90 5.69
C PHE A 164 -29.23 -13.89 5.30
N ASP A 165 -30.47 -14.22 5.51
CA ASP A 165 -31.63 -13.41 5.18
C ASP A 165 -32.06 -12.59 6.39
N GLY A 166 -32.15 -11.26 6.26
CA GLY A 166 -32.60 -10.36 7.34
C GLY A 166 -31.68 -10.37 8.57
N LEU A 167 -30.36 -10.54 8.38
CA LEU A 167 -29.40 -10.52 9.49
C LEU A 167 -29.31 -9.13 10.10
N VAL A 168 -29.57 -9.03 11.40
CA VAL A 168 -29.49 -7.81 12.19
C VAL A 168 -28.87 -8.10 13.55
N ASN A 169 -28.32 -7.07 14.19
CA ASN A 169 -27.90 -7.09 15.59
C ASN A 169 -29.02 -6.50 16.43
N ASP A 170 -29.47 -7.25 17.44
CA ASP A 170 -30.53 -6.82 18.36
C ASP A 170 -30.02 -5.91 19.49
N ASP A 171 -28.71 -5.78 19.64
CA ASP A 171 -28.11 -4.92 20.65
C ASP A 171 -28.04 -3.47 20.14
N THR A 172 -28.95 -2.64 20.65
CA THR A 172 -29.11 -1.24 20.24
C THR A 172 -28.02 -0.31 20.76
N ASP A 173 -27.21 -0.72 21.73
CA ASP A 173 -26.10 0.09 22.28
C ASP A 173 -24.86 0.08 21.39
N LEU A 174 -24.82 -0.80 20.42
CA LEU A 174 -23.72 -0.91 19.43
C LEU A 174 -23.91 -0.05 18.18
N LEU A 175 -24.70 1.00 18.24
CA LEU A 175 -25.04 1.89 17.12
C LEU A 175 -23.87 2.65 16.47
N HIS A 176 -22.65 2.49 16.94
CA HIS A 176 -21.52 3.32 16.52
C HIS A 176 -20.44 2.62 15.71
N THR A 177 -20.48 1.32 15.55
CA THR A 177 -19.52 0.60 14.70
C THR A 177 -20.24 -0.42 13.85
N ASP A 178 -19.81 -0.57 12.60
CA ASP A 178 -20.13 -1.71 11.74
C ASP A 178 -19.71 -2.98 12.48
N SER A 179 -20.55 -3.51 13.35
CA SER A 179 -20.25 -4.69 14.11
C SER A 179 -20.10 -5.88 13.16
N MET A 180 -19.01 -6.61 13.34
CA MET A 180 -18.70 -7.79 12.56
C MET A 180 -18.89 -9.04 13.42
N VAL A 181 -19.32 -10.12 12.79
CA VAL A 181 -19.43 -11.45 13.43
C VAL A 181 -18.64 -12.43 12.62
N THR A 182 -17.86 -13.25 13.31
CA THR A 182 -17.15 -14.37 12.68
C THR A 182 -18.03 -15.63 12.75
N PHE A 183 -18.41 -16.14 11.58
CA PHE A 183 -19.03 -17.46 11.48
C PHE A 183 -17.97 -18.51 11.16
N THR A 184 -17.84 -19.52 11.99
CA THR A 184 -17.07 -20.72 11.70
C THR A 184 -17.99 -21.83 11.24
N LEU A 185 -17.56 -22.60 10.24
CA LEU A 185 -18.34 -23.68 9.65
C LEU A 185 -17.57 -24.99 9.72
N ASP A 186 -18.21 -25.99 10.32
CA ASP A 186 -17.77 -27.37 10.30
C ASP A 186 -18.81 -28.15 9.49
N ALA A 187 -18.38 -29.00 8.57
CA ALA A 187 -19.29 -29.79 7.74
C ALA A 187 -18.78 -31.20 7.48
N SER A 188 -19.71 -32.13 7.28
CA SER A 188 -19.44 -33.45 6.67
C SER A 188 -19.97 -33.43 5.23
N ASP A 189 -19.17 -33.92 4.31
CA ASP A 189 -19.49 -34.01 2.88
C ASP A 189 -19.12 -35.42 2.33
N GLU A 190 -19.24 -35.62 1.03
CA GLU A 190 -18.88 -36.91 0.41
C GLU A 190 -17.41 -37.27 0.56
N ALA A 191 -16.52 -36.30 0.76
CA ALA A 191 -15.10 -36.53 0.99
C ALA A 191 -14.79 -36.75 2.47
N ASN A 192 -15.61 -36.24 3.40
CA ASN A 192 -15.39 -36.27 4.83
C ASN A 192 -16.65 -36.70 5.57
N GLY A 193 -16.69 -37.98 6.01
CA GLY A 193 -17.85 -38.56 6.70
C GLY A 193 -18.14 -37.99 8.10
N ALA A 194 -17.19 -37.25 8.70
CA ALA A 194 -17.36 -36.54 9.97
C ALA A 194 -17.21 -35.04 9.74
N PRO A 195 -17.90 -34.16 10.52
CA PRO A 195 -17.74 -32.75 10.42
C PRO A 195 -16.30 -32.30 10.69
N ILE A 196 -15.70 -31.59 9.75
CA ILE A 196 -14.39 -30.97 9.89
C ILE A 196 -14.52 -29.47 9.67
N ARG A 197 -13.58 -28.69 10.22
CA ARG A 197 -13.54 -27.24 10.03
C ARG A 197 -13.21 -26.88 8.58
N PHE A 198 -14.16 -26.26 7.89
CA PHE A 198 -13.99 -25.78 6.51
C PHE A 198 -13.42 -24.36 6.45
N GLY A 199 -13.82 -23.51 7.39
CA GLY A 199 -13.33 -22.15 7.39
C GLY A 199 -14.04 -21.24 8.38
N SER A 200 -13.61 -19.98 8.37
CA SER A 200 -14.23 -18.89 9.11
C SER A 200 -14.47 -17.71 8.17
N TRP A 201 -15.62 -17.06 8.32
CA TRP A 201 -16.03 -15.93 7.52
C TRP A 201 -16.46 -14.79 8.44
N GLU A 202 -15.94 -13.62 8.17
CA GLU A 202 -16.35 -12.41 8.86
C GLU A 202 -17.50 -11.76 8.10
N VAL A 203 -18.56 -11.46 8.78
CA VAL A 203 -19.79 -10.90 8.22
C VAL A 203 -20.05 -9.56 8.88
N GLY A 204 -20.04 -8.48 8.11
CA GLY A 204 -20.40 -7.14 8.58
C GLY A 204 -21.91 -7.00 8.60
N LEU A 205 -22.49 -6.70 9.78
CA LEU A 205 -23.94 -6.68 9.98
C LEU A 205 -24.62 -5.59 9.16
N GLN A 206 -23.96 -4.45 8.98
CA GLN A 206 -24.47 -3.37 8.12
C GLN A 206 -24.08 -3.51 6.64
N SER A 207 -23.34 -4.57 6.29
CA SER A 207 -22.88 -4.82 4.92
C SER A 207 -23.58 -6.03 4.29
N PRO A 208 -24.80 -5.90 3.71
CA PRO A 208 -25.58 -7.04 3.17
C PRO A 208 -24.82 -7.87 2.13
N ARG A 209 -23.77 -7.31 1.56
CA ARG A 209 -22.88 -8.00 0.60
C ARG A 209 -22.01 -9.08 1.25
N SER A 210 -21.69 -8.92 2.52
CA SER A 210 -20.98 -9.93 3.30
C SER A 210 -21.86 -11.08 3.78
N HIS A 211 -23.19 -10.91 3.70
CA HIS A 211 -24.16 -11.91 4.14
C HIS A 211 -24.22 -13.14 3.24
N VAL A 212 -23.47 -13.19 2.17
CA VAL A 212 -23.36 -14.37 1.32
C VAL A 212 -21.97 -14.96 1.39
N ILE A 213 -21.91 -16.19 1.91
CA ILE A 213 -20.69 -16.97 2.08
C ILE A 213 -20.62 -18.03 0.98
N SER A 214 -19.51 -18.08 0.25
CA SER A 214 -19.28 -19.17 -0.72
C SER A 214 -18.55 -20.32 -0.04
N LEU A 215 -19.00 -21.56 -0.30
CA LEU A 215 -18.47 -22.79 0.29
C LEU A 215 -17.87 -23.70 -0.78
N ASP A 216 -16.77 -24.36 -0.46
CA ASP A 216 -16.09 -25.34 -1.33
C ASP A 216 -16.26 -26.75 -0.76
N LEU A 217 -17.52 -27.19 -0.59
CA LEU A 217 -17.89 -28.53 -0.13
C LEU A 217 -17.96 -29.51 -1.28
N THR A 218 -17.65 -30.77 -1.03
CA THR A 218 -17.59 -31.83 -2.04
C THR A 218 -18.87 -32.63 -2.06
N GLY A 219 -19.64 -32.57 -3.13
CA GLY A 219 -20.86 -33.36 -3.30
C GLY A 219 -21.95 -33.03 -2.27
N LYS A 220 -22.64 -34.03 -1.79
CA LYS A 220 -23.72 -33.89 -0.81
C LYS A 220 -23.19 -33.66 0.59
N VAL A 221 -23.83 -32.72 1.29
CA VAL A 221 -23.52 -32.36 2.68
C VAL A 221 -24.46 -33.13 3.60
N GLY A 222 -23.90 -33.86 4.56
CA GLY A 222 -24.69 -34.59 5.55
C GLY A 222 -25.04 -33.72 6.75
N THR A 223 -24.04 -33.15 7.38
CA THR A 223 -24.15 -32.27 8.56
C THR A 223 -23.42 -30.95 8.32
N LEU A 224 -24.03 -29.87 8.76
CA LEU A 224 -23.39 -28.54 8.80
C LEU A 224 -23.55 -27.95 10.20
N ILE A 225 -22.46 -27.53 10.79
CA ILE A 225 -22.43 -26.82 12.08
C ILE A 225 -21.91 -25.44 11.84
N MET A 226 -22.68 -24.44 12.22
CA MET A 226 -22.31 -23.03 12.11
C MET A 226 -22.24 -22.43 13.50
N GLN A 227 -21.11 -21.81 13.84
CA GLN A 227 -20.92 -21.15 15.12
C GLN A 227 -20.61 -19.69 14.87
N ALA A 228 -21.40 -18.82 15.49
CA ALA A 228 -21.13 -17.40 15.57
C ALA A 228 -20.16 -17.13 16.72
N GLN A 229 -19.10 -16.39 16.45
CA GLN A 229 -18.14 -15.95 17.46
C GLN A 229 -18.20 -14.43 17.57
N PRO A 230 -18.13 -13.87 18.79
CA PRO A 230 -18.02 -12.45 18.95
C PRO A 230 -16.76 -11.93 18.25
N TYR A 231 -16.87 -10.77 17.67
CA TYR A 231 -15.70 -10.11 17.10
C TYR A 231 -14.94 -9.44 18.23
N HIS A 232 -13.70 -9.87 18.43
CA HIS A 232 -12.79 -9.25 19.39
C HIS A 232 -12.07 -8.08 18.70
N THR A 233 -12.43 -6.87 19.09
CA THR A 233 -11.52 -5.73 18.85
C THR A 233 -10.43 -5.74 19.93
N ALA A 234 -9.32 -5.06 19.69
CA ALA A 234 -8.24 -4.93 20.68
C ALA A 234 -8.74 -4.29 22.02
N HIS A 235 -9.97 -3.82 22.06
CA HIS A 235 -10.51 -2.96 23.12
C HIS A 235 -11.87 -3.39 23.70
N GLN A 236 -12.60 -4.32 23.05
CA GLN A 236 -13.92 -4.69 23.52
C GLN A 236 -14.40 -6.03 22.94
N ASP A 237 -14.93 -6.89 23.80
CA ASP A 237 -15.65 -8.10 23.43
C ASP A 237 -17.12 -7.73 23.21
N PHE A 238 -17.64 -7.96 22.02
CA PHE A 238 -19.06 -7.74 21.73
C PHE A 238 -19.82 -9.06 21.90
N PRO A 239 -20.86 -9.06 22.74
CA PRO A 239 -21.71 -10.25 22.88
C PRO A 239 -22.40 -10.54 21.54
N VAL A 240 -22.62 -11.82 21.24
CA VAL A 240 -23.41 -12.24 20.10
C VAL A 240 -24.88 -11.99 20.40
N ALA A 241 -25.51 -11.09 19.67
CA ALA A 241 -26.94 -10.81 19.71
C ALA A 241 -27.46 -10.67 18.28
N LEU A 242 -27.63 -11.80 17.58
CA LEU A 242 -27.96 -11.83 16.16
C LEU A 242 -29.35 -12.38 15.94
N THR A 243 -30.13 -11.70 15.10
CA THR A 243 -31.42 -12.19 14.61
C THR A 243 -31.43 -12.24 13.09
N PHE A 244 -31.91 -13.30 12.51
CA PHE A 244 -32.11 -13.46 11.06
C PHE A 244 -33.37 -14.24 10.74
N SER A 245 -33.99 -13.94 9.57
CA SER A 245 -35.24 -14.57 9.13
C SER A 245 -35.03 -15.94 8.49
N GLY A 246 -33.84 -16.25 8.04
CA GLY A 246 -33.50 -17.54 7.43
C GLY A 246 -32.09 -17.63 6.92
N ILE A 247 -31.72 -18.83 6.50
CA ILE A 247 -30.45 -19.10 5.82
C ILE A 247 -30.79 -19.83 4.53
N THR A 248 -30.64 -19.13 3.41
CA THR A 248 -30.84 -19.74 2.08
C THR A 248 -29.55 -20.38 1.60
N ALA A 249 -29.55 -21.70 1.45
CA ALA A 249 -28.50 -22.42 0.76
C ALA A 249 -28.69 -22.31 -0.76
N ASN A 250 -27.59 -22.32 -1.50
CA ASN A 250 -27.57 -22.23 -2.94
C ASN A 250 -28.29 -21.00 -3.50
N ALA A 251 -28.21 -19.86 -2.77
CA ALA A 251 -28.89 -18.64 -3.17
C ALA A 251 -28.35 -18.14 -4.51
N PRO A 252 -29.25 -17.88 -5.49
CA PRO A 252 -28.82 -17.28 -6.76
C PRO A 252 -28.32 -15.85 -6.56
N ARG A 253 -27.25 -15.51 -7.25
CA ARG A 253 -26.75 -14.12 -7.28
C ARG A 253 -27.54 -13.30 -8.28
N ALA A 254 -27.91 -12.10 -7.90
CA ALA A 254 -28.48 -11.15 -8.84
C ALA A 254 -27.43 -10.64 -9.83
N MET A 255 -27.85 -10.32 -11.05
CA MET A 255 -26.99 -9.62 -12.01
C MET A 255 -26.74 -8.21 -11.50
N ASP A 256 -25.44 -7.83 -11.44
CA ASP A 256 -25.01 -6.54 -10.91
C ASP A 256 -24.02 -5.86 -11.87
N PHE A 257 -24.50 -4.85 -12.56
CA PHE A 257 -23.68 -4.04 -13.45
C PHE A 257 -22.98 -2.92 -12.67
N SER A 258 -21.67 -3.01 -12.51
CA SER A 258 -20.87 -1.98 -11.84
C SER A 258 -20.26 -1.01 -12.84
N VAL A 259 -20.72 0.24 -12.82
CA VAL A 259 -20.16 1.33 -13.64
C VAL A 259 -18.68 1.56 -13.28
N LEU A 260 -18.32 1.47 -11.99
CA LEU A 260 -16.94 1.64 -11.52
C LEU A 260 -16.02 0.54 -12.07
N ARG A 261 -16.44 -0.73 -12.01
CA ARG A 261 -15.68 -1.86 -12.54
C ARG A 261 -15.53 -1.75 -14.06
N CYS A 262 -16.61 -1.41 -14.76
CA CYS A 262 -16.58 -1.17 -16.20
C CYS A 262 -15.60 -0.05 -16.58
N ALA A 263 -15.64 1.09 -15.87
CA ALA A 263 -14.72 2.20 -16.08
C ALA A 263 -13.27 1.79 -15.78
N PHE A 264 -13.03 1.04 -14.71
CA PHE A 264 -11.70 0.53 -14.37
C PHE A 264 -11.15 -0.41 -15.46
N VAL A 265 -11.97 -1.36 -15.93
CA VAL A 265 -11.59 -2.26 -17.04
C VAL A 265 -11.28 -1.44 -18.30
N PHE A 266 -12.08 -0.44 -18.63
CA PHE A 266 -11.82 0.45 -19.74
C PHE A 266 -10.47 1.18 -19.61
N LEU A 267 -10.17 1.73 -18.44
CA LEU A 267 -8.90 2.41 -18.17
C LEU A 267 -7.70 1.45 -18.25
N VAL A 268 -7.85 0.23 -17.75
CA VAL A 268 -6.81 -0.81 -17.87
C VAL A 268 -6.57 -1.16 -19.34
N LEU A 269 -7.63 -1.38 -20.13
CA LEU A 269 -7.51 -1.64 -21.56
C LEU A 269 -6.86 -0.47 -22.30
N LEU A 270 -7.22 0.75 -21.95
CA LEU A 270 -6.62 1.97 -22.52
C LEU A 270 -5.13 2.07 -22.16
N ALA A 271 -4.76 1.80 -20.92
CA ALA A 271 -3.37 1.78 -20.47
C ALA A 271 -2.54 0.69 -21.19
N LEU A 272 -3.09 -0.52 -21.31
CA LEU A 272 -2.46 -1.62 -22.07
C LEU A 272 -2.25 -1.24 -23.54
N TYR A 273 -3.24 -0.60 -24.16
CA TYR A 273 -3.13 -0.09 -25.52
C TYR A 273 -2.09 1.01 -25.63
N ALA A 274 -2.07 1.95 -24.70
CA ALA A 274 -1.12 3.06 -24.68
C ALA A 274 0.31 2.61 -24.43
N LEU A 275 0.50 1.61 -23.57
CA LEU A 275 1.82 1.06 -23.18
C LEU A 275 2.34 -0.07 -24.09
N ARG A 276 1.63 -0.41 -25.18
CA ARG A 276 2.17 -1.40 -26.14
C ARG A 276 3.56 -1.00 -26.65
N PRO A 277 4.52 -1.93 -26.82
CA PRO A 277 5.96 -1.63 -27.02
C PRO A 277 6.30 -0.66 -28.16
N ARG A 278 5.40 -0.51 -29.14
CA ARG A 278 5.56 0.39 -30.31
C ARG A 278 4.62 1.59 -30.27
N SER A 279 4.02 1.88 -29.14
CA SER A 279 3.15 3.05 -29.00
C SER A 279 3.94 4.35 -29.13
N GLY A 280 3.24 5.45 -29.45
CA GLY A 280 3.83 6.78 -29.47
C GLY A 280 4.43 7.19 -28.11
N LEU A 281 3.93 6.65 -26.98
CA LEU A 281 4.50 6.93 -25.66
C LEU A 281 5.93 6.36 -25.50
N TRP A 282 6.23 5.22 -26.11
CA TRP A 282 7.57 4.62 -26.08
C TRP A 282 8.52 5.15 -27.13
N THR A 283 8.01 5.62 -28.27
CA THR A 283 8.85 6.13 -29.36
C THR A 283 9.16 7.61 -29.21
N ARG A 284 8.32 8.34 -28.49
CA ARG A 284 8.51 9.75 -28.21
C ARG A 284 9.33 9.96 -26.94
N ARG A 285 10.35 10.83 -27.02
CA ARG A 285 11.12 11.24 -25.86
C ARG A 285 10.25 12.12 -24.96
N TRP A 286 10.44 11.99 -23.68
CA TRP A 286 9.84 12.89 -22.70
C TRP A 286 10.38 14.31 -22.83
N LEU A 287 9.50 15.26 -23.04
CA LEU A 287 9.83 16.68 -23.15
C LEU A 287 8.88 17.51 -22.27
N ALA A 288 9.40 18.08 -21.19
CA ALA A 288 8.60 18.92 -20.28
C ALA A 288 7.93 20.14 -20.96
N GLY A 289 8.44 20.59 -22.12
CA GLY A 289 7.84 21.65 -22.94
C GLY A 289 6.69 21.18 -23.84
N ASN A 290 6.53 19.86 -24.06
CA ASN A 290 5.49 19.30 -24.94
C ASN A 290 4.13 19.29 -24.23
N VAL A 291 3.10 19.83 -24.86
CA VAL A 291 1.75 19.92 -24.30
C VAL A 291 1.15 18.54 -24.00
N CYS A 292 1.32 17.55 -24.90
CA CYS A 292 0.81 16.20 -24.70
C CYS A 292 1.50 15.48 -23.54
N ASP A 293 2.83 15.71 -23.34
CA ASP A 293 3.57 15.11 -22.24
C ASP A 293 3.16 15.72 -20.90
N ARG A 294 2.94 17.04 -20.87
CA ARG A 294 2.40 17.74 -19.70
C ARG A 294 0.99 17.29 -19.37
N ALA A 295 0.12 17.16 -20.37
CA ALA A 295 -1.25 16.68 -20.17
C ALA A 295 -1.28 15.25 -19.62
N ALA A 296 -0.42 14.34 -20.14
CA ALA A 296 -0.29 12.99 -19.63
C ALA A 296 0.23 12.95 -18.19
N ALA A 297 1.24 13.78 -17.87
CA ALA A 297 1.75 13.90 -16.51
C ALA A 297 0.72 14.51 -15.55
N ALA A 298 -0.03 15.52 -15.99
CA ALA A 298 -1.10 16.13 -15.19
C ALA A 298 -2.23 15.14 -14.92
N ALA A 299 -2.67 14.37 -15.94
CA ALA A 299 -3.69 13.34 -15.77
C ALA A 299 -3.23 12.25 -14.78
N LEU A 300 -1.99 11.76 -14.91
CA LEU A 300 -1.42 10.83 -13.93
C LEU A 300 -1.33 11.48 -12.53
N GLY A 301 -0.87 12.72 -12.46
CA GLY A 301 -0.76 13.48 -11.21
C GLY A 301 -2.12 13.63 -10.51
N LEU A 302 -3.19 13.92 -11.26
CA LEU A 302 -4.55 14.00 -10.70
C LEU A 302 -5.05 12.66 -10.17
N ILE A 303 -4.78 11.55 -10.88
CA ILE A 303 -5.16 10.21 -10.41
C ILE A 303 -4.42 9.88 -9.11
N LEU A 304 -3.10 10.05 -9.07
CA LEU A 304 -2.31 9.77 -7.86
C LEU A 304 -2.67 10.71 -6.70
N ALA A 305 -2.95 11.99 -7.00
CA ALA A 305 -3.39 12.96 -5.99
C ALA A 305 -4.77 12.63 -5.42
N ALA A 306 -5.68 12.08 -6.23
CA ALA A 306 -6.99 11.63 -5.74
C ALA A 306 -6.83 10.56 -4.64
N PHE A 307 -5.94 9.59 -4.81
CA PHE A 307 -5.61 8.61 -3.76
C PHE A 307 -5.00 9.28 -2.53
N VAL A 308 -4.08 10.24 -2.72
CA VAL A 308 -3.48 10.99 -1.59
C VAL A 308 -4.55 11.72 -0.78
N VAL A 309 -5.55 12.31 -1.44
CA VAL A 309 -6.60 13.07 -0.77
C VAL A 309 -7.64 12.17 -0.09
N VAL A 310 -7.96 11.01 -0.68
CA VAL A 310 -9.10 10.19 -0.23
C VAL A 310 -8.70 9.16 0.82
N ILE A 311 -7.52 8.54 0.70
CA ILE A 311 -7.10 7.44 1.59
C ILE A 311 -7.10 7.81 3.08
N PRO A 312 -6.64 8.97 3.55
CA PRO A 312 -6.64 9.29 4.98
C PRO A 312 -8.04 9.32 5.61
N PHE A 313 -9.07 9.48 4.80
CA PHE A 313 -10.47 9.55 5.22
C PHE A 313 -11.24 8.25 4.96
N TRP A 314 -10.56 7.17 4.61
CA TRP A 314 -11.19 5.84 4.53
C TRP A 314 -11.64 5.34 5.90
N GLU A 315 -10.97 5.78 6.93
CA GLU A 315 -11.43 5.64 8.31
C GLU A 315 -12.34 6.83 8.65
N PRO A 316 -13.64 6.60 8.95
CA PRO A 316 -14.61 7.67 9.19
C PRO A 316 -14.25 8.60 10.35
N SER A 317 -13.56 8.11 11.37
CA SER A 317 -13.11 8.87 12.53
C SER A 317 -12.16 10.02 12.17
N ASN A 318 -11.47 9.92 11.03
CA ASN A 318 -10.52 10.93 10.54
C ASN A 318 -11.18 12.09 9.76
N SER A 319 -12.50 12.15 9.69
CA SER A 319 -13.22 13.14 8.85
C SER A 319 -13.22 14.56 9.41
N GLY A 320 -12.81 14.78 10.65
CA GLY A 320 -12.76 16.09 11.31
C GLY A 320 -11.52 16.90 10.95
N LEU A 321 -11.64 18.24 10.97
CA LEU A 321 -10.50 19.15 10.84
C LEU A 321 -9.71 19.25 12.17
N ALA A 322 -10.41 19.17 13.29
CA ALA A 322 -9.83 19.16 14.62
C ALA A 322 -10.56 18.11 15.45
N THR A 323 -9.84 17.45 16.32
CA THR A 323 -10.44 16.50 17.27
C THR A 323 -10.89 17.22 18.51
N LYS A 324 -12.13 16.92 18.97
CA LYS A 324 -12.72 17.62 20.10
C LYS A 324 -12.08 17.26 21.45
N ASP A 325 -11.56 16.04 21.54
CA ASP A 325 -11.04 15.53 22.78
C ASP A 325 -9.55 15.25 22.69
N TYR A 326 -8.83 15.78 23.66
CA TYR A 326 -7.47 15.41 23.96
C TYR A 326 -7.50 14.03 24.62
N ASN A 327 -7.39 12.99 23.82
CA ASN A 327 -7.32 11.65 24.36
C ASN A 327 -5.86 11.37 24.75
N THR A 328 -5.54 11.62 25.99
CA THR A 328 -4.37 11.03 26.61
C THR A 328 -4.64 9.55 26.81
N ALA A 329 -3.81 8.69 26.20
CA ALA A 329 -3.88 7.27 26.54
C ALA A 329 -3.40 7.11 27.96
N PHE A 330 -4.33 6.74 28.80
CA PHE A 330 -4.02 6.25 30.14
C PHE A 330 -3.97 4.73 30.08
N TRP A 331 -2.98 4.15 30.71
CA TRP A 331 -3.01 2.74 31.04
C TRP A 331 -3.90 2.58 32.28
N ASP A 332 -5.05 1.94 32.12
CA ASP A 332 -5.99 1.69 33.20
C ASP A 332 -5.91 0.27 33.79
N GLY A 333 -4.88 -0.47 33.44
CA GLY A 333 -4.62 -1.82 33.99
C GLY A 333 -5.48 -2.95 33.42
N GLU A 334 -6.65 -2.68 32.88
CA GLU A 334 -7.60 -3.70 32.38
C GLU A 334 -7.96 -3.56 30.91
N SER A 335 -7.85 -2.38 30.34
CA SER A 335 -8.28 -2.15 28.97
C SER A 335 -7.28 -1.38 28.15
N SER A 336 -7.11 -1.84 26.97
CA SER A 336 -6.73 -1.23 25.72
C SER A 336 -6.18 0.19 25.78
N VAL A 337 -4.95 0.30 25.34
CA VAL A 337 -4.29 1.54 25.01
C VAL A 337 -5.10 2.30 23.96
N SER A 338 -5.81 3.34 24.35
CA SER A 338 -6.29 4.35 23.42
C SER A 338 -5.09 5.09 22.86
N PHE A 339 -4.74 4.90 21.60
CA PHE A 339 -3.60 5.58 20.98
C PHE A 339 -3.89 7.08 20.85
N VAL A 340 -3.06 7.87 21.49
CA VAL A 340 -3.16 9.33 21.43
C VAL A 340 -2.69 9.82 20.10
N SER A 341 -3.62 10.28 19.30
CA SER A 341 -3.32 10.91 18.03
C SER A 341 -2.84 12.37 18.18
N GLN A 342 -2.87 12.96 19.39
CA GLN A 342 -2.82 14.41 19.57
C GLN A 342 -1.58 14.96 20.28
N GLN A 343 -0.50 14.19 20.42
CA GLN A 343 0.71 14.66 21.10
C GLN A 343 1.28 15.96 20.51
N TYR A 344 1.20 16.16 19.19
CA TYR A 344 1.65 17.41 18.57
C TYR A 344 0.73 18.59 18.83
N GLY A 345 -0.56 18.36 19.06
CA GLY A 345 -1.49 19.39 19.52
C GLY A 345 -1.13 19.88 20.91
N ALA A 346 -0.88 18.95 21.85
CA ALA A 346 -0.42 19.28 23.19
C ALA A 346 0.93 20.02 23.20
N LEU A 347 1.86 19.57 22.36
CA LEU A 347 3.14 20.25 22.22
C LEU A 347 2.97 21.68 21.68
N ALA A 348 2.09 21.88 20.69
CA ALA A 348 1.80 23.21 20.16
C ALA A 348 1.25 24.15 21.25
N HIS A 349 0.29 23.65 22.05
CA HIS A 349 -0.29 24.40 23.16
C HIS A 349 0.78 24.78 24.19
N SER A 350 1.62 23.83 24.62
CA SER A 350 2.73 24.09 25.54
C SER A 350 3.71 25.12 24.99
N LEU A 351 4.07 25.01 23.71
CA LEU A 351 5.00 25.96 23.06
C LEU A 351 4.44 27.38 23.02
N LEU A 352 3.13 27.55 22.80
CA LEU A 352 2.46 28.87 22.84
C LEU A 352 2.49 29.50 24.25
N GLN A 353 2.53 28.68 25.28
CA GLN A 353 2.70 29.11 26.67
C GLN A 353 4.18 29.32 27.06
N GLY A 354 5.13 29.11 26.14
CA GLY A 354 6.56 29.23 26.40
C GLY A 354 7.15 28.02 27.16
N ARG A 355 6.45 26.87 27.19
CA ARG A 355 6.87 25.61 27.82
C ARG A 355 7.40 24.63 26.77
N LEU A 356 8.34 23.79 27.18
CA LEU A 356 8.87 22.69 26.37
C LEU A 356 8.35 21.31 26.84
N ASP A 357 7.86 21.22 28.04
CA ASP A 357 7.17 20.09 28.66
C ASP A 357 5.67 20.17 28.38
N LEU A 358 4.98 19.05 28.47
CA LEU A 358 3.53 18.99 28.34
C LEU A 358 2.84 19.46 29.62
N GLU A 359 1.66 20.05 29.46
CA GLU A 359 0.78 20.44 30.58
C GLU A 359 0.04 19.18 31.07
N ALA A 360 0.79 18.31 31.76
CA ALA A 360 0.28 17.07 32.34
C ALA A 360 1.05 16.78 33.64
N ASP A 361 0.31 16.63 34.74
CA ASP A 361 0.89 16.31 36.03
C ASP A 361 1.17 14.80 36.12
N PRO A 362 2.39 14.37 36.35
CA PRO A 362 2.72 12.97 36.55
C PRO A 362 2.09 12.44 37.86
N PRO A 363 1.61 11.18 37.86
CA PRO A 363 1.12 10.54 39.08
C PRO A 363 2.20 10.51 40.18
N GLU A 364 1.81 10.77 41.44
CA GLU A 364 2.75 10.71 42.59
C GLU A 364 3.43 9.35 42.70
N ALA A 365 2.69 8.26 42.41
CA ALA A 365 3.25 6.91 42.39
C ALA A 365 4.36 6.75 41.33
N LEU A 366 4.23 7.38 40.15
CA LEU A 366 5.26 7.37 39.12
C LEU A 366 6.50 8.16 39.54
N LEU A 367 6.29 9.31 40.21
CA LEU A 367 7.38 10.14 40.74
C LEU A 367 8.16 9.45 41.84
N ALA A 368 7.54 8.55 42.61
CA ALA A 368 8.14 7.81 43.72
C ALA A 368 8.92 6.55 43.25
N MET A 369 8.81 6.15 41.96
CA MET A 369 9.49 4.98 41.46
C MET A 369 11.00 5.20 41.31
N GLU A 370 11.80 4.21 41.67
CA GLU A 370 13.24 4.20 41.43
C GLU A 370 13.58 4.11 39.93
N ASN A 371 12.84 3.23 39.20
CA ASN A 371 12.92 3.15 37.75
C ASN A 371 11.51 3.28 37.12
N PRO A 372 11.10 4.48 36.71
CA PRO A 372 9.78 4.67 36.09
C PRO A 372 9.63 4.02 34.72
N TYR A 373 10.71 3.54 34.10
CA TYR A 373 10.71 2.90 32.78
C TYR A 373 10.51 1.38 32.86
N ASP A 374 10.62 0.77 34.04
CA ASP A 374 10.37 -0.66 34.25
C ASP A 374 8.87 -0.96 34.12
N VAL A 375 8.54 -1.70 33.07
CA VAL A 375 7.14 -2.02 32.72
C VAL A 375 6.51 -2.92 33.78
N ALA A 376 7.26 -3.92 34.28
CA ALA A 376 6.76 -4.85 35.27
C ALA A 376 6.46 -4.13 36.60
N ALA A 377 7.38 -3.27 37.04
CA ALA A 377 7.21 -2.49 38.25
C ALA A 377 6.05 -1.48 38.15
N ARG A 378 5.84 -0.83 36.98
CA ARG A 378 4.64 0.02 36.74
C ARG A 378 3.35 -0.77 36.81
N SER A 379 3.34 -1.97 36.20
CA SER A 379 2.16 -2.83 36.19
C SER A 379 1.82 -3.36 37.60
N GLU A 380 2.84 -3.79 38.36
CA GLU A 380 2.66 -4.22 39.75
C GLU A 380 2.16 -3.10 40.67
N ALA A 381 2.65 -1.88 40.45
CA ALA A 381 2.24 -0.70 41.21
C ALA A 381 0.88 -0.12 40.73
N GLN A 382 0.26 -0.69 39.70
CA GLN A 382 -1.02 -0.24 39.13
C GLN A 382 -1.06 1.28 38.90
N ILE A 383 0.01 1.82 38.27
CA ILE A 383 0.13 3.25 38.08
C ILE A 383 -0.82 3.72 37.00
N GLU A 384 -1.91 4.34 37.43
CA GLU A 384 -2.85 5.03 36.55
C GLU A 384 -2.34 6.42 36.16
N GLY A 385 -2.68 6.89 34.96
CA GLY A 385 -2.34 8.25 34.51
C GLY A 385 -0.93 8.45 33.94
N ALA A 386 -0.12 7.39 33.81
CA ALA A 386 1.14 7.48 33.09
C ALA A 386 0.86 7.63 31.58
N LEU A 387 1.41 8.69 30.97
CA LEU A 387 1.23 8.93 29.54
C LEU A 387 2.02 7.91 28.71
N TRP A 388 1.30 7.04 28.00
CA TRP A 388 1.93 6.08 27.11
C TRP A 388 2.60 6.76 25.91
N ASP A 389 3.77 6.26 25.52
CA ASP A 389 4.51 6.72 24.37
C ASP A 389 4.94 8.20 24.42
N HIS A 390 5.14 8.72 25.63
CA HIS A 390 5.71 10.03 25.93
C HIS A 390 7.05 9.86 26.65
N ALA A 391 7.96 10.78 26.45
CA ALA A 391 9.18 10.81 27.24
C ALA A 391 8.90 11.39 28.63
N PHE A 392 9.24 10.62 29.66
CA PHE A 392 9.19 11.07 31.06
C PHE A 392 10.61 11.37 31.53
N TYR A 393 10.89 12.62 31.89
CA TYR A 393 12.23 13.02 32.30
C TYR A 393 12.17 14.11 33.37
N ASN A 394 12.89 13.94 34.46
CA ASN A 394 12.93 14.86 35.60
C ASN A 394 11.54 15.27 36.08
N GLY A 395 10.61 14.31 36.23
CA GLY A 395 9.28 14.56 36.73
C GLY A 395 8.35 15.31 35.79
N ARG A 396 8.62 15.30 34.48
CA ARG A 396 7.80 15.97 33.46
C ARG A 396 7.66 15.10 32.22
N PHE A 397 6.53 15.27 31.52
CA PHE A 397 6.27 14.61 30.25
C PHE A 397 6.67 15.49 29.07
N TYR A 398 7.24 14.86 28.05
CA TYR A 398 7.66 15.50 26.80
C TYR A 398 7.24 14.66 25.60
N VAL A 399 7.03 15.33 24.46
CA VAL A 399 6.96 14.65 23.17
C VAL A 399 8.38 14.36 22.70
N TYR A 400 8.74 13.10 22.56
CA TYR A 400 10.10 12.70 22.08
C TYR A 400 10.19 12.63 20.57
N PHE A 401 9.05 12.58 19.87
CA PHE A 401 9.01 12.68 18.41
C PHE A 401 9.58 14.03 17.95
N GLY A 402 10.11 14.06 16.73
CA GLY A 402 10.69 15.29 16.20
C GLY A 402 9.71 16.46 16.20
N VAL A 403 10.18 17.64 16.58
CA VAL A 403 9.34 18.83 16.78
C VAL A 403 8.83 19.46 15.47
N VAL A 404 9.46 19.17 14.33
CA VAL A 404 9.21 19.84 13.05
C VAL A 404 7.78 19.68 12.53
N PRO A 405 7.10 18.51 12.60
CA PRO A 405 5.70 18.41 12.19
C PRO A 405 4.80 19.38 12.97
N CYS A 406 5.00 19.49 14.28
CA CYS A 406 4.29 20.42 15.14
C CYS A 406 4.52 21.89 14.70
N LEU A 407 5.78 22.29 14.48
CA LEU A 407 6.14 23.64 14.07
C LEU A 407 5.58 24.04 12.69
N LEU A 408 5.39 23.08 11.80
CA LEU A 408 4.88 23.34 10.46
C LEU A 408 3.36 23.44 10.39
N PHE A 409 2.63 22.75 11.25
CA PHE A 409 1.17 22.64 11.12
C PHE A 409 0.42 22.99 12.41
N GLN A 410 0.63 22.25 13.50
CA GLN A 410 -0.18 22.42 14.72
C GLN A 410 0.04 23.79 15.37
N LEU A 411 1.29 24.18 15.58
CA LEU A 411 1.62 25.47 16.19
C LEU A 411 1.07 26.67 15.40
N PRO A 412 1.31 26.83 14.10
CA PRO A 412 0.75 27.96 13.36
C PRO A 412 -0.78 27.88 13.24
N PHE A 413 -1.38 26.69 13.19
CA PHE A 413 -2.83 26.55 13.16
C PHE A 413 -3.46 27.05 14.45
N GLU A 414 -3.00 26.60 15.61
CA GLU A 414 -3.50 27.03 16.91
C GLU A 414 -3.24 28.52 17.17
N ALA A 415 -2.02 29.01 16.83
CA ALA A 415 -1.68 30.42 16.97
C ALA A 415 -2.58 31.36 16.14
N LEU A 416 -3.05 30.90 14.96
CA LEU A 416 -3.87 31.71 14.05
C LEU A 416 -5.37 31.56 14.31
N THR A 417 -5.84 30.39 14.73
CA THR A 417 -7.27 30.08 14.86
C THR A 417 -7.76 29.99 16.29
N GLY A 418 -6.86 29.79 17.25
CA GLY A 418 -7.20 29.47 18.64
C GLY A 418 -7.78 28.07 18.83
N ILE A 419 -7.83 27.25 17.76
CA ILE A 419 -8.37 25.89 17.82
C ILE A 419 -7.22 24.91 18.08
N GLN A 420 -7.34 24.15 19.14
CA GLN A 420 -6.38 23.11 19.51
C GLN A 420 -6.59 21.83 18.70
N ASN A 421 -5.58 20.96 18.71
CA ASN A 421 -5.65 19.60 18.19
C ASN A 421 -6.03 19.47 16.71
N LEU A 422 -5.35 20.21 15.83
CA LEU A 422 -5.46 20.01 14.38
C LEU A 422 -5.22 18.53 14.05
N ALA A 423 -6.18 17.90 13.38
CA ALA A 423 -6.09 16.50 12.97
C ALA A 423 -4.90 16.23 12.03
N TYR A 424 -4.30 15.04 12.12
CA TYR A 424 -3.14 14.71 11.29
C TYR A 424 -3.51 14.43 9.83
N ALA A 425 -4.70 13.87 9.56
CA ALA A 425 -5.14 13.52 8.22
C ALA A 425 -5.03 14.67 7.21
N PRO A 426 -5.55 15.90 7.46
CA PRO A 426 -5.39 17.04 6.55
C PRO A 426 -3.93 17.43 6.34
N CYS A 427 -3.11 17.37 7.39
CA CYS A 427 -1.68 17.68 7.30
C CYS A 427 -0.94 16.66 6.40
N MET A 428 -1.29 15.39 6.57
CA MET A 428 -0.71 14.30 5.78
C MET A 428 -1.12 14.37 4.31
N VAL A 429 -2.33 14.86 3.98
CA VAL A 429 -2.72 15.17 2.60
C VAL A 429 -1.78 16.21 1.99
N ILE A 430 -1.52 17.31 2.69
CA ILE A 430 -0.62 18.37 2.19
C ILE A 430 0.78 17.80 1.96
N LEU A 431 1.33 17.07 2.94
CA LEU A 431 2.65 16.44 2.84
C LEU A 431 2.71 15.41 1.71
N GLY A 432 1.67 14.59 1.54
CA GLY A 432 1.56 13.63 0.45
C GLY A 432 1.55 14.29 -0.92
N LEU A 433 0.85 15.42 -1.08
CA LEU A 433 0.86 16.21 -2.32
C LEU A 433 2.23 16.86 -2.59
N VAL A 434 2.93 17.35 -1.55
CA VAL A 434 4.32 17.87 -1.66
C VAL A 434 5.25 16.73 -2.10
N LEU A 435 5.14 15.56 -1.49
CA LEU A 435 5.92 14.39 -1.87
C LEU A 435 5.65 13.96 -3.31
N LEU A 436 4.38 13.89 -3.71
CA LEU A 436 3.96 13.57 -5.09
C LEU A 436 4.58 14.56 -6.09
N ALA A 437 4.45 15.87 -5.86
CA ALA A 437 5.04 16.90 -6.71
C ALA A 437 6.57 16.77 -6.80
N SER A 438 7.22 16.47 -5.68
CA SER A 438 8.66 16.24 -5.60
C SER A 438 9.11 15.03 -6.41
N CYS A 439 8.34 13.92 -6.39
CA CYS A 439 8.60 12.75 -7.23
C CYS A 439 8.57 13.08 -8.72
N PHE A 440 7.55 13.80 -9.20
CA PHE A 440 7.48 14.27 -10.59
C PHE A 440 8.69 15.14 -10.94
N GLY A 441 9.05 16.04 -10.03
CA GLY A 441 10.17 16.96 -10.21
C GLY A 441 11.52 16.26 -10.28
N ILE A 442 11.81 15.35 -9.34
CA ILE A 442 13.07 14.60 -9.28
C ILE A 442 13.24 13.69 -10.51
N VAL A 443 12.20 12.89 -10.83
CA VAL A 443 12.22 12.02 -12.02
C VAL A 443 12.42 12.85 -13.29
N GLY A 444 11.74 14.02 -13.40
CA GLY A 444 11.93 14.95 -14.51
C GLY A 444 13.35 15.54 -14.59
N GLN A 445 13.98 15.84 -13.45
CA GLN A 445 15.39 16.28 -13.40
C GLN A 445 16.35 15.15 -13.80
N ALA A 446 16.12 13.92 -13.35
CA ALA A 446 16.93 12.76 -13.71
C ALA A 446 16.93 12.52 -15.23
N VAL A 447 15.73 12.58 -15.84
CA VAL A 447 15.58 12.47 -17.30
C VAL A 447 16.35 13.58 -18.00
N ARG A 448 16.11 14.85 -17.65
CA ARG A 448 16.76 16.00 -18.33
C ARG A 448 18.27 16.00 -18.17
N ARG A 449 18.78 15.66 -16.99
CA ARG A 449 20.19 15.77 -16.67
C ARG A 449 21.02 14.59 -17.20
N TRP A 450 20.50 13.36 -17.04
CA TRP A 450 21.30 12.16 -17.29
C TRP A 450 20.80 11.31 -18.43
N PHE A 451 19.49 11.31 -18.70
CA PHE A 451 18.85 10.38 -19.61
C PHE A 451 17.91 11.05 -20.62
N PRO A 452 18.39 12.04 -21.44
CA PRO A 452 17.52 12.84 -22.31
C PRO A 452 16.85 12.05 -23.44
N GLN A 453 17.16 10.76 -23.59
CA GLN A 453 16.54 9.86 -24.57
C GLN A 453 15.41 9.02 -23.97
N THR A 454 15.11 9.20 -22.66
CA THR A 454 14.06 8.46 -21.99
C THR A 454 12.71 8.72 -22.65
N SER A 455 11.94 7.66 -22.86
CA SER A 455 10.61 7.73 -23.45
C SER A 455 9.58 8.36 -22.49
N ALA A 456 8.49 8.88 -23.05
CA ALA A 456 7.39 9.40 -22.25
C ALA A 456 6.76 8.31 -21.37
N ALA A 457 6.62 7.07 -21.90
CA ALA A 457 6.13 5.94 -21.14
C ALA A 457 7.03 5.62 -19.94
N ALA A 458 8.35 5.55 -20.13
CA ALA A 458 9.29 5.27 -19.06
C ALA A 458 9.23 6.32 -17.94
N TYR A 459 9.09 7.61 -18.30
CA TYR A 459 8.90 8.67 -17.31
C TYR A 459 7.63 8.47 -16.46
N LEU A 460 6.49 8.26 -17.11
CA LEU A 460 5.20 8.09 -16.42
C LEU A 460 5.20 6.83 -15.53
N LEU A 461 5.72 5.71 -16.03
CA LEU A 461 5.84 4.47 -15.27
C LEU A 461 6.79 4.61 -14.08
N ALA A 462 7.90 5.37 -14.24
CA ALA A 462 8.81 5.63 -13.13
C ALA A 462 8.13 6.45 -12.03
N VAL A 463 7.39 7.51 -12.38
CA VAL A 463 6.63 8.28 -11.39
C VAL A 463 5.58 7.40 -10.69
N THR A 464 4.81 6.62 -11.46
CA THR A 464 3.83 5.68 -10.88
C THR A 464 4.49 4.73 -9.91
N ALA A 465 5.61 4.09 -10.29
CA ALA A 465 6.29 3.11 -9.45
C ALA A 465 6.94 3.76 -8.22
N VAL A 466 7.50 4.97 -8.34
CA VAL A 466 8.09 5.68 -7.19
C VAL A 466 7.01 6.06 -6.18
N VAL A 467 5.88 6.60 -6.64
CA VAL A 467 4.79 7.02 -5.75
C VAL A 467 4.06 5.81 -5.15
N SER A 468 3.62 4.87 -6.00
CA SER A 468 2.87 3.70 -5.52
C SER A 468 3.74 2.71 -4.75
N GLY A 469 5.01 2.54 -5.14
CA GLY A 469 5.94 1.60 -4.51
C GLY A 469 6.53 2.09 -3.19
N SER A 470 6.57 3.42 -2.95
CA SER A 470 6.86 3.98 -1.63
C SER A 470 5.69 3.66 -0.68
N GLN A 471 5.93 3.61 0.60
CA GLN A 471 4.87 3.34 1.58
C GLN A 471 3.87 4.51 1.76
N LEU A 472 3.82 5.47 0.82
CA LEU A 472 3.01 6.69 0.94
C LEU A 472 1.55 6.38 1.27
N TYR A 473 0.90 5.52 0.49
CA TYR A 473 -0.54 5.23 0.68
C TYR A 473 -0.81 4.47 1.96
N TYR A 474 0.11 3.60 2.39
CA TYR A 474 0.04 2.92 3.67
C TYR A 474 0.13 3.91 4.85
N LEU A 475 1.06 4.86 4.80
CA LEU A 475 1.15 5.89 5.84
C LEU A 475 -0.10 6.77 5.87
N LEU A 476 -0.64 7.14 4.70
CA LEU A 476 -1.86 7.94 4.59
C LEU A 476 -3.10 7.25 5.16
N LEU A 477 -3.14 5.91 5.12
CA LEU A 477 -4.22 5.13 5.73
C LEU A 477 -4.20 5.21 7.26
N ARG A 478 -3.05 5.52 7.85
CA ARG A 478 -2.80 5.56 9.29
C ARG A 478 -2.36 6.97 9.73
N PRO A 479 -3.29 7.95 9.84
CA PRO A 479 -2.92 9.30 10.22
C PRO A 479 -2.62 9.41 11.73
N TYR A 480 -1.67 8.59 12.20
CA TYR A 480 -1.16 8.61 13.56
C TYR A 480 0.17 9.38 13.64
N ILE A 481 0.61 9.66 14.86
CA ILE A 481 1.81 10.47 15.11
C ILE A 481 3.06 9.90 14.45
N TYR A 482 3.21 8.58 14.42
CA TYR A 482 4.38 7.90 13.85
C TYR A 482 4.46 8.10 12.33
N GLU A 483 3.36 7.79 11.65
CA GLU A 483 3.23 7.88 10.20
C GLU A 483 3.32 9.33 9.75
N TYR A 484 2.77 10.25 10.54
CA TYR A 484 2.81 11.68 10.26
C TYR A 484 4.27 12.21 10.32
N ALA A 485 5.04 11.85 11.35
CA ALA A 485 6.46 12.23 11.44
C ALA A 485 7.31 11.65 10.29
N ILE A 486 7.07 10.39 9.93
CA ILE A 486 7.76 9.72 8.81
C ILE A 486 7.42 10.39 7.47
N LEU A 487 6.14 10.67 7.22
CA LEU A 487 5.70 11.31 5.98
C LEU A 487 6.23 12.75 5.88
N CYS A 488 6.25 13.49 6.98
CA CYS A 488 6.81 14.84 7.04
C CYS A 488 8.30 14.83 6.65
N GLY A 489 9.09 13.94 7.28
CA GLY A 489 10.50 13.77 6.95
C GLY A 489 10.73 13.39 5.49
N SER A 490 9.96 12.43 4.97
CA SER A 490 10.05 11.99 3.57
C SER A 490 9.68 13.09 2.57
N ALA A 491 8.62 13.86 2.85
CA ALA A 491 8.19 14.96 1.99
C ALA A 491 9.23 16.07 1.93
N LEU A 492 9.79 16.46 3.08
CA LEU A 492 10.85 17.46 3.19
C LEU A 492 12.14 16.98 2.49
N LEU A 493 12.54 15.72 2.70
CA LEU A 493 13.70 15.15 2.03
C LEU A 493 13.58 15.21 0.51
N LEU A 494 12.46 14.72 -0.03
CA LEU A 494 12.29 14.71 -1.48
C LEU A 494 12.15 16.12 -2.06
N LEU A 495 11.48 17.03 -1.37
CA LEU A 495 11.41 18.44 -1.76
C LEU A 495 12.81 19.07 -1.78
N GLY A 496 13.60 18.83 -0.74
CA GLY A 496 14.98 19.30 -0.66
C GLY A 496 15.87 18.74 -1.77
N LEU A 497 15.79 17.45 -2.06
CA LEU A 497 16.51 16.81 -3.15
C LEU A 497 16.08 17.36 -4.52
N TRP A 498 14.78 17.60 -4.74
CA TRP A 498 14.30 18.22 -5.97
C TRP A 498 14.88 19.62 -6.16
N LEU A 499 14.89 20.44 -5.11
CA LEU A 499 15.46 21.79 -5.13
C LEU A 499 16.98 21.75 -5.36
N TRP A 500 17.72 20.84 -4.72
CA TRP A 500 19.16 20.67 -4.92
C TRP A 500 19.50 20.24 -6.35
N LEU A 501 18.78 19.26 -6.90
CA LEU A 501 18.93 18.85 -8.29
C LEU A 501 18.62 20.02 -9.24
N GLY A 502 17.59 20.79 -8.91
CA GLY A 502 17.21 21.99 -9.62
C GLY A 502 18.29 23.09 -9.55
N ALA A 503 18.90 23.32 -8.39
CA ALA A 503 20.01 24.25 -8.21
C ALA A 503 21.22 23.84 -9.07
N ALA A 504 21.57 22.55 -9.01
CA ALA A 504 22.69 22.00 -9.77
C ALA A 504 22.47 22.07 -11.31
N ALA A 505 21.23 22.09 -11.78
CA ALA A 505 20.86 22.17 -13.19
C ALA A 505 20.64 23.61 -13.68
N THR A 506 20.47 24.60 -12.80
CA THR A 506 20.20 26.00 -13.17
C THR A 506 21.44 26.64 -13.77
N PRO A 507 21.32 27.35 -14.92
CA PRO A 507 22.43 28.11 -15.52
C PRO A 507 23.05 29.12 -14.55
N MET A 508 24.37 29.39 -14.68
CA MET A 508 25.11 30.22 -13.71
C MET A 508 24.69 31.69 -13.71
N GLU A 509 24.15 32.17 -14.81
CA GLU A 509 23.62 33.51 -14.99
C GLU A 509 22.40 33.77 -14.10
N LYS A 510 21.65 32.72 -13.77
CA LYS A 510 20.45 32.81 -12.89
C LYS A 510 20.81 32.61 -11.43
N ARG A 511 21.79 33.37 -10.93
CA ARG A 511 22.35 33.25 -9.58
C ARG A 511 21.27 33.34 -8.49
N GLY A 512 20.33 34.29 -8.57
CA GLY A 512 19.23 34.40 -7.59
C GLY A 512 18.42 33.14 -7.48
N THR A 513 18.07 32.49 -8.60
CA THR A 513 17.35 31.21 -8.61
C THR A 513 18.16 30.08 -7.98
N ILE A 514 19.49 30.08 -8.17
CA ILE A 514 20.38 29.10 -7.55
C ILE A 514 20.38 29.28 -6.03
N LEU A 515 20.55 30.51 -5.55
CA LEU A 515 20.57 30.82 -4.12
C LEU A 515 19.26 30.41 -3.42
N VAL A 516 18.12 30.79 -4.00
CA VAL A 516 16.79 30.42 -3.49
C VAL A 516 16.66 28.91 -3.38
N LYS A 517 17.02 28.16 -4.43
CA LYS A 517 16.94 26.68 -4.41
C LYS A 517 17.90 26.05 -3.42
N LEU A 518 19.09 26.64 -3.21
CA LEU A 518 20.05 26.14 -2.20
C LEU A 518 19.52 26.38 -0.80
N VAL A 519 19.06 27.61 -0.49
CA VAL A 519 18.52 27.94 0.84
C VAL A 519 17.32 27.06 1.18
N PHE A 520 16.29 27.03 0.33
CA PHE A 520 15.09 26.26 0.62
C PHE A 520 15.34 24.74 0.56
N GLY A 521 16.20 24.29 -0.37
CA GLY A 521 16.55 22.88 -0.45
C GLY A 521 17.30 22.38 0.80
N SER A 522 18.28 23.18 1.28
CA SER A 522 19.02 22.86 2.49
C SER A 522 18.18 23.05 3.75
N LEU A 523 17.25 24.00 3.77
CA LEU A 523 16.29 24.15 4.86
C LEU A 523 15.40 22.89 4.96
N CYS A 524 14.84 22.43 3.83
CA CYS A 524 14.00 21.22 3.82
C CYS A 524 14.78 20.00 4.30
N VAL A 525 16.01 19.78 3.79
CA VAL A 525 16.82 18.63 4.22
C VAL A 525 17.19 18.73 5.71
N ALA A 526 17.65 19.90 6.20
CA ALA A 526 17.99 20.06 7.61
C ALA A 526 16.79 19.84 8.57
N LEU A 527 15.56 20.22 8.15
CA LEU A 527 14.35 19.97 8.93
C LEU A 527 14.01 18.49 9.06
N VAL A 528 14.55 17.61 8.20
CA VAL A 528 14.35 16.16 8.30
C VAL A 528 14.88 15.62 9.65
N ALA A 529 15.99 16.16 10.17
CA ALA A 529 16.55 15.78 11.47
C ALA A 529 15.55 16.00 12.62
N GLY A 530 14.69 17.01 12.51
CA GLY A 530 13.62 17.30 13.47
C GLY A 530 12.30 16.56 13.19
N CYS A 531 12.29 15.63 12.23
CA CYS A 531 11.20 14.68 12.00
C CYS A 531 11.69 13.25 12.29
N ARG A 532 12.73 12.81 11.58
CA ARG A 532 13.31 11.46 11.58
C ARG A 532 14.83 11.57 11.42
N PRO A 533 15.62 11.63 12.52
CA PRO A 533 17.06 11.89 12.45
C PRO A 533 17.84 10.92 11.55
N GLN A 534 17.48 9.63 11.51
CA GLN A 534 18.16 8.63 10.68
C GLN A 534 18.03 8.89 9.17
N MET A 535 16.97 9.54 8.72
CA MET A 535 16.80 9.92 7.31
C MET A 535 17.76 11.03 6.87
N GLU A 536 18.39 11.76 7.82
CA GLU A 536 19.39 12.77 7.51
C GLU A 536 20.64 12.19 6.82
N LEU A 537 20.83 10.86 6.90
CA LEU A 537 21.86 10.15 6.13
C LEU A 537 21.76 10.43 4.63
N PHE A 538 20.58 10.74 4.11
CA PHE A 538 20.38 11.12 2.71
C PHE A 538 20.91 12.53 2.37
N ALA A 539 21.27 13.37 3.35
CA ALA A 539 21.95 14.64 3.10
C ALA A 539 23.30 14.43 2.37
N PHE A 540 23.94 13.26 2.56
CA PHE A 540 25.14 12.90 1.81
C PHE A 540 24.91 12.84 0.29
N LEU A 541 23.67 12.75 -0.20
CA LEU A 541 23.35 12.88 -1.62
C LEU A 541 23.71 14.26 -2.20
N ALA A 542 23.92 15.28 -1.37
CA ALA A 542 24.48 16.57 -1.80
C ALA A 542 25.82 16.39 -2.50
N VAL A 543 26.67 15.48 -2.04
CA VAL A 543 28.01 15.22 -2.59
C VAL A 543 27.93 14.86 -4.08
N PRO A 544 27.26 13.79 -4.52
CA PRO A 544 27.16 13.46 -5.94
C PRO A 544 26.35 14.48 -6.76
N ILE A 545 25.37 15.18 -6.16
CA ILE A 545 24.58 16.22 -6.83
C ILE A 545 25.45 17.40 -7.22
N PHE A 546 26.28 17.88 -6.29
CA PHE A 546 27.04 19.11 -6.43
C PHE A 546 28.49 18.93 -6.83
N TRP A 547 29.03 17.69 -6.86
CA TRP A 547 30.43 17.38 -7.14
C TRP A 547 30.97 18.07 -8.39
N GLN A 548 30.28 17.89 -9.53
CA GLN A 548 30.77 18.40 -10.80
C GLN A 548 30.83 19.94 -10.84
N ARG A 549 29.83 20.59 -10.22
CA ARG A 549 29.72 22.05 -10.27
C ARG A 549 30.68 22.74 -9.30
N TYR A 550 30.68 22.28 -8.05
CA TYR A 550 31.34 23.00 -6.98
C TYR A 550 32.75 22.49 -6.68
N ILE A 551 32.98 21.18 -6.77
CA ILE A 551 34.26 20.55 -6.41
C ILE A 551 35.13 20.40 -7.66
N ALA A 552 34.72 19.59 -8.63
CA ALA A 552 35.49 19.38 -9.87
C ALA A 552 35.62 20.67 -10.71
N GLY A 553 34.55 21.47 -10.79
CA GLY A 553 34.52 22.78 -11.46
C GLY A 553 35.19 23.91 -10.65
N LYS A 554 35.74 23.59 -9.46
CA LYS A 554 36.47 24.55 -8.60
C LYS A 554 35.68 25.84 -8.26
N ARG A 555 34.34 25.79 -8.36
CA ARG A 555 33.49 26.99 -8.16
C ARG A 555 33.56 27.52 -6.71
N LEU A 556 33.77 26.66 -5.74
CA LEU A 556 33.94 27.08 -4.34
C LEU A 556 35.08 28.10 -4.12
N ARG A 557 36.05 28.14 -5.02
CA ARG A 557 37.18 29.09 -4.94
C ARG A 557 36.79 30.51 -5.42
N SER A 558 35.61 30.69 -6.01
CA SER A 558 35.13 32.00 -6.44
C SER A 558 34.26 32.67 -5.36
N ARG A 559 34.23 34.02 -5.33
CA ARG A 559 33.36 34.78 -4.42
C ARG A 559 31.88 34.41 -4.60
N ALA A 560 31.45 34.12 -5.82
CA ALA A 560 30.09 33.66 -6.11
C ALA A 560 29.80 32.29 -5.54
N GLY A 561 30.76 31.33 -5.66
CA GLY A 561 30.65 30.00 -5.11
C GLY A 561 30.71 29.96 -3.58
N ALA A 562 31.49 30.86 -2.98
CA ALA A 562 31.49 31.03 -1.52
C ALA A 562 30.11 31.48 -1.01
N GLY A 563 29.47 32.48 -1.68
CA GLY A 563 28.11 32.89 -1.35
C GLY A 563 27.06 31.77 -1.54
N GLU A 564 27.22 30.93 -2.58
CA GLU A 564 26.37 29.76 -2.79
C GLU A 564 26.59 28.70 -1.69
N ALA A 565 27.83 28.50 -1.22
CA ALA A 565 28.15 27.62 -0.10
C ALA A 565 27.53 28.12 1.22
N VAL A 566 27.58 29.42 1.47
CA VAL A 566 26.87 30.01 2.63
C VAL A 566 25.36 29.77 2.52
N ALA A 567 24.75 30.01 1.34
CA ALA A 567 23.34 29.75 1.12
C ALA A 567 22.94 28.28 1.32
N PHE A 568 23.86 27.36 1.05
CA PHE A 568 23.66 25.94 1.32
C PHE A 568 23.83 25.58 2.81
N LEU A 569 24.90 26.09 3.47
CA LEU A 569 25.25 25.67 4.83
C LEU A 569 24.46 26.42 5.91
N LEU A 570 24.11 27.68 5.71
CA LEU A 570 23.47 28.49 6.73
C LEU A 570 22.16 27.89 7.26
N PRO A 571 21.21 27.44 6.42
CA PRO A 571 20.01 26.77 6.92
C PRO A 571 20.31 25.51 7.75
N VAL A 572 21.32 24.73 7.33
CA VAL A 572 21.72 23.51 8.05
C VAL A 572 22.25 23.86 9.44
N VAL A 573 23.12 24.86 9.53
CA VAL A 573 23.71 25.29 10.82
C VAL A 573 22.63 25.85 11.75
N VAL A 574 21.73 26.69 11.23
CA VAL A 574 20.64 27.30 12.03
C VAL A 574 19.69 26.22 12.58
N ILE A 575 19.25 25.29 11.73
CA ILE A 575 18.33 24.22 12.17
C ILE A 575 19.05 23.27 13.15
N ALA A 576 20.30 22.88 12.85
CA ALA A 576 21.06 22.03 13.76
C ALA A 576 21.27 22.68 15.13
N ALA A 577 21.64 23.98 15.17
CA ALA A 577 21.76 24.72 16.41
C ALA A 577 20.43 24.82 17.17
N GLY A 578 19.33 25.06 16.48
CA GLY A 578 17.98 25.09 17.06
C GLY A 578 17.57 23.74 17.68
N LEU A 579 17.80 22.64 16.97
CA LEU A 579 17.51 21.28 17.49
C LEU A 579 18.41 20.90 18.65
N MET A 580 19.69 21.24 18.61
CA MET A 580 20.63 21.01 19.72
C MET A 580 20.21 21.80 20.96
N TRP A 581 19.82 23.07 20.79
CA TRP A 581 19.30 23.87 21.88
C TRP A 581 18.01 23.25 22.47
N TYR A 582 17.09 22.84 21.60
CA TYR A 582 15.82 22.23 22.00
C TYR A 582 16.04 20.94 22.79
N ASN A 583 17.00 20.11 22.38
CA ASN A 583 17.37 18.88 23.09
C ASN A 583 18.02 19.20 24.44
N ALA A 584 18.98 20.12 24.47
CA ALA A 584 19.68 20.52 25.70
C ALA A 584 18.71 21.11 26.72
N ALA A 585 17.76 21.92 26.28
CA ALA A 585 16.77 22.55 27.17
C ALA A 585 15.80 21.54 27.81
N ARG A 586 15.50 20.40 27.12
CA ARG A 586 14.61 19.35 27.64
C ARG A 586 15.33 18.28 28.43
N PHE A 587 16.45 17.78 27.90
CA PHE A 587 17.12 16.55 28.37
C PHE A 587 18.58 16.80 28.84
N GLY A 588 19.04 18.04 28.87
CA GLY A 588 20.41 18.38 29.34
C GLY A 588 21.52 17.95 28.37
N SER A 589 21.18 17.42 27.17
CA SER A 589 22.15 16.93 26.19
C SER A 589 21.83 17.45 24.79
N LEU A 590 22.85 17.90 24.04
CA LEU A 590 22.67 18.39 22.66
C LEU A 590 22.17 17.32 21.68
N PHE A 591 22.48 16.05 21.96
CA PHE A 591 22.22 14.92 21.05
C PHE A 591 21.18 13.92 21.56
N ASP A 592 20.58 14.17 22.71
CA ASP A 592 19.52 13.32 23.24
C ASP A 592 18.14 13.83 22.76
N PHE A 593 17.47 13.03 21.96
CA PHE A 593 16.14 13.32 21.43
C PHE A 593 15.01 12.83 22.36
N GLY A 594 15.34 12.26 23.52
CA GLY A 594 14.37 11.79 24.51
C GLY A 594 13.82 10.39 24.29
N ALA A 595 14.25 9.69 23.23
CA ALA A 595 13.74 8.36 22.90
C ALA A 595 14.06 7.29 23.96
N ASN A 596 15.11 7.49 24.77
CA ASN A 596 15.46 6.59 25.87
C ASN A 596 14.51 6.73 27.07
N TYR A 597 13.87 7.87 27.20
CA TYR A 597 12.95 8.16 28.32
C TYR A 597 11.50 7.83 28.00
N ASN A 598 11.25 7.12 26.92
CA ASN A 598 9.91 6.83 26.44
C ASN A 598 9.19 5.78 27.29
N MET A 599 7.98 6.11 27.72
CA MET A 599 7.08 5.28 28.51
C MET A 599 6.34 4.29 27.60
N THR A 600 6.95 3.13 27.32
CA THR A 600 6.38 2.10 26.41
C THR A 600 6.27 0.75 27.10
N GLY A 601 5.92 -0.28 26.34
CA GLY A 601 5.95 -1.69 26.75
C GLY A 601 7.35 -2.31 26.96
N ASN A 602 8.42 -1.51 26.77
CA ASN A 602 9.80 -1.93 27.03
C ASN A 602 10.57 -0.83 27.76
N ASP A 603 11.49 -1.21 28.64
CA ASP A 603 12.41 -0.26 29.24
C ASP A 603 13.43 0.21 28.20
N MET A 604 13.23 1.41 27.71
CA MET A 604 14.03 1.99 26.64
C MET A 604 15.39 2.50 27.11
N THR A 605 15.60 2.63 28.44
CA THR A 605 16.91 2.96 29.02
C THR A 605 17.89 1.79 28.93
N GLN A 606 17.38 0.57 28.84
CA GLN A 606 18.15 -0.67 28.70
C GLN A 606 18.49 -1.00 27.22
N ARG A 607 18.28 -0.07 26.31
CA ARG A 607 18.67 -0.27 24.92
C ARG A 607 20.16 -0.47 24.78
N GLY A 608 20.52 -1.56 24.12
CA GLY A 608 21.89 -1.84 23.73
C GLY A 608 21.96 -2.27 22.27
N PHE A 609 23.14 -2.11 21.66
CA PHE A 609 23.41 -2.66 20.34
C PHE A 609 23.39 -4.19 20.41
N ASN A 610 22.52 -4.83 19.64
CA ASN A 610 22.38 -6.29 19.60
C ASN A 610 22.52 -6.82 18.17
N VAL A 611 23.66 -7.49 17.90
CA VAL A 611 23.98 -8.05 16.58
C VAL A 611 22.93 -9.08 16.12
N VAL A 612 22.31 -9.81 17.06
CA VAL A 612 21.30 -10.85 16.75
C VAL A 612 20.07 -10.26 16.05
N ARG A 613 19.75 -9.00 16.28
CA ARG A 613 18.63 -8.29 15.65
C ARG A 613 18.83 -8.04 14.15
N ILE A 614 20.09 -7.92 13.68
CA ILE A 614 20.42 -7.46 12.33
C ILE A 614 19.95 -8.45 11.28
N GLY A 615 20.24 -9.73 11.44
CA GLY A 615 19.88 -10.77 10.45
C GLY A 615 18.38 -10.83 10.17
N PRO A 616 17.54 -11.09 11.18
CA PRO A 616 16.09 -11.10 11.04
C PRO A 616 15.54 -9.79 10.49
N ALA A 617 15.99 -8.64 10.99
CA ALA A 617 15.52 -7.32 10.54
C ALA A 617 15.81 -7.08 9.06
N VAL A 618 17.04 -7.34 8.62
CA VAL A 618 17.43 -7.21 7.20
C VAL A 618 16.65 -8.19 6.33
N PHE A 619 16.48 -9.45 6.77
CA PHE A 619 15.71 -10.43 6.01
C PHE A 619 14.26 -9.98 5.85
N THR A 620 13.57 -9.66 6.95
CA THR A 620 12.16 -9.28 6.93
C THR A 620 11.93 -7.99 6.14
N SER A 621 12.73 -6.95 6.41
CA SER A 621 12.54 -5.65 5.75
C SER A 621 12.87 -5.69 4.25
N LEU A 622 13.83 -6.52 3.82
CA LEU A 622 14.32 -6.50 2.45
C LEU A 622 13.91 -7.71 1.61
N PHE A 623 13.92 -8.92 2.15
CA PHE A 623 13.92 -10.16 1.37
C PHE A 623 12.74 -11.10 1.65
N GLU A 624 11.95 -10.86 2.67
CA GLU A 624 10.81 -11.70 3.00
C GLU A 624 9.87 -11.80 1.80
N LEU A 625 9.48 -13.04 1.45
CA LEU A 625 8.59 -13.28 0.31
C LEU A 625 7.15 -12.97 0.68
N PRO A 626 6.37 -12.34 -0.22
CA PRO A 626 4.94 -12.14 0.00
C PRO A 626 4.21 -13.47 0.16
N SER A 627 3.32 -13.54 1.15
CA SER A 627 2.38 -14.66 1.32
C SER A 627 1.08 -14.35 0.59
N TRP A 628 0.66 -15.24 -0.33
CA TRP A 628 -0.51 -15.04 -1.18
C TRP A 628 -1.67 -15.92 -0.73
N GLN A 629 -2.90 -15.42 -0.89
CA GLN A 629 -4.13 -16.16 -0.67
C GLN A 629 -5.09 -16.02 -1.86
N GLY A 630 -6.04 -16.95 -2.01
CA GLY A 630 -6.98 -16.96 -3.14
C GLY A 630 -8.15 -16.01 -3.02
N ILE A 631 -8.36 -15.41 -1.84
CA ILE A 631 -9.44 -14.47 -1.55
C ILE A 631 -8.89 -13.06 -1.35
N PHE A 632 -9.74 -12.04 -1.59
CA PHE A 632 -9.38 -10.64 -1.30
C PHE A 632 -8.98 -10.50 0.19
N PRO A 633 -7.93 -9.75 0.51
CA PRO A 633 -7.12 -8.86 -0.32
C PRO A 633 -5.94 -9.53 -1.06
N PHE A 634 -5.93 -10.83 -1.22
CA PHE A 634 -4.95 -11.67 -1.93
C PHE A 634 -3.57 -11.78 -1.28
N LEU A 635 -3.30 -11.02 -0.25
CA LEU A 635 -2.09 -11.07 0.56
C LEU A 635 -2.45 -11.49 1.98
N ARG A 636 -1.50 -12.12 2.66
CA ARG A 636 -1.55 -12.40 4.09
C ARG A 636 -0.46 -11.61 4.80
N GLU A 637 -0.78 -11.18 6.00
CA GLU A 637 0.22 -10.72 6.94
C GLU A 637 1.07 -11.90 7.41
N THR A 638 2.36 -11.66 7.54
CA THR A 638 3.29 -12.57 8.20
C THR A 638 3.65 -11.99 9.55
N ASP A 639 3.44 -12.76 10.59
CA ASP A 639 3.87 -12.39 11.92
C ASP A 639 5.35 -12.72 12.07
N VAL A 640 6.15 -11.67 12.16
CA VAL A 640 7.57 -11.81 12.45
C VAL A 640 7.69 -12.04 13.95
N GLN A 641 7.74 -13.29 14.39
CA GLN A 641 7.93 -13.64 15.82
C GLN A 641 9.35 -13.29 16.29
N THR A 642 9.70 -12.03 16.15
CA THR A 642 11.01 -11.51 16.50
C THR A 642 11.18 -11.33 18.00
N ASN A 643 10.08 -11.18 18.74
CA ASN A 643 10.11 -10.95 20.18
C ASN A 643 10.80 -12.08 20.97
N ALA A 644 10.61 -13.34 20.56
CA ALA A 644 11.24 -14.48 21.21
C ALA A 644 12.76 -14.54 20.96
N ILE A 645 13.22 -14.11 19.77
CA ILE A 645 14.63 -14.23 19.35
C ILE A 645 15.38 -12.93 19.56
N ILE A 646 14.80 -11.80 19.16
CA ILE A 646 15.53 -10.51 19.08
C ILE A 646 15.08 -9.49 20.13
N ARG A 647 14.08 -9.81 20.94
CA ARG A 647 13.57 -8.95 22.04
C ARG A 647 13.38 -7.50 21.59
N THR A 648 12.59 -7.28 20.56
CA THR A 648 12.28 -5.96 20.03
C THR A 648 10.86 -5.92 19.54
N ILE A 649 10.32 -4.71 19.38
CA ILE A 649 9.00 -4.49 18.82
C ILE A 649 9.02 -4.91 17.35
N SER A 650 7.97 -5.61 16.90
CA SER A 650 7.74 -5.96 15.51
C SER A 650 6.32 -5.65 15.09
N GLU A 651 6.16 -5.20 13.85
CA GLU A 651 4.87 -5.17 13.16
C GLU A 651 4.78 -6.37 12.23
N LYS A 652 3.57 -6.71 11.82
CA LYS A 652 3.34 -7.68 10.76
C LYS A 652 3.82 -7.13 9.41
N PHE A 653 4.22 -8.00 8.52
CA PHE A 653 4.68 -7.67 7.17
C PHE A 653 3.83 -8.37 6.12
N THR A 654 3.72 -7.81 4.93
CA THR A 654 3.19 -8.51 3.76
C THR A 654 4.30 -9.00 2.83
N GLY A 655 5.53 -8.59 3.08
CA GLY A 655 6.74 -8.96 2.37
C GLY A 655 7.80 -7.86 2.39
N GLY A 656 9.06 -8.24 2.30
CA GLY A 656 10.21 -7.35 2.26
C GLY A 656 10.26 -6.53 0.97
N ILE A 657 10.82 -5.32 1.06
CA ILE A 657 10.71 -4.34 -0.03
C ILE A 657 11.30 -4.80 -1.36
N LEU A 658 12.43 -5.52 -1.36
CA LEU A 658 13.05 -6.01 -2.60
C LEU A 658 12.29 -7.20 -3.21
N ALA A 659 11.73 -8.07 -2.38
CA ALA A 659 10.96 -9.22 -2.83
C ALA A 659 9.57 -8.80 -3.34
N ALA A 660 8.91 -7.91 -2.60
CA ALA A 660 7.53 -7.51 -2.83
C ALA A 660 7.36 -6.36 -3.84
N THR A 661 8.44 -5.74 -4.31
CA THR A 661 8.39 -4.59 -5.20
C THR A 661 9.11 -4.88 -6.53
N PRO A 662 8.45 -5.49 -7.53
CA PRO A 662 9.08 -5.90 -8.79
C PRO A 662 9.80 -4.78 -9.54
N TYR A 663 9.38 -3.52 -9.37
CA TYR A 663 10.06 -2.38 -9.99
C TYR A 663 11.53 -2.24 -9.54
N LEU A 664 11.86 -2.70 -8.31
CA LEU A 664 13.22 -2.71 -7.77
C LEU A 664 14.11 -3.81 -8.37
N TRP A 665 13.55 -4.84 -9.01
CA TRP A 665 14.34 -5.95 -9.52
C TRP A 665 15.33 -5.53 -10.61
N VAL A 666 15.14 -4.40 -11.26
CA VAL A 666 16.10 -3.80 -12.18
C VAL A 666 17.47 -3.54 -11.51
N LEU A 667 17.51 -3.36 -10.20
CA LEU A 667 18.75 -3.18 -9.43
C LEU A 667 19.67 -4.41 -9.55
N ALA A 668 19.13 -5.60 -9.85
CA ALA A 668 19.92 -6.79 -10.13
C ALA A 668 20.85 -6.60 -11.35
N LEU A 669 20.53 -5.69 -12.29
CA LEU A 669 21.44 -5.35 -13.39
C LEU A 669 22.77 -4.77 -12.89
N LEU A 670 22.82 -4.21 -11.68
CA LEU A 670 24.05 -3.74 -11.06
C LEU A 670 25.06 -4.87 -10.79
N LEU A 671 24.63 -6.13 -10.77
CA LEU A 671 25.51 -7.29 -10.67
C LEU A 671 26.32 -7.49 -11.97
N LEU A 672 25.81 -6.99 -13.10
CA LEU A 672 26.45 -7.12 -14.41
C LEU A 672 27.54 -6.06 -14.62
N PRO A 673 28.82 -6.45 -14.83
CA PRO A 673 29.90 -5.48 -15.04
C PRO A 673 29.67 -4.54 -16.23
N ALA A 674 29.03 -5.04 -17.29
CA ALA A 674 28.71 -4.25 -18.48
C ALA A 674 27.69 -3.13 -18.16
N PHE A 675 26.69 -3.42 -17.33
CA PHE A 675 25.72 -2.44 -16.89
C PHE A 675 26.34 -1.40 -15.95
N ARG A 676 27.15 -1.84 -14.98
CA ARG A 676 27.89 -0.92 -14.11
C ARG A 676 28.74 0.06 -14.90
N ARG A 677 29.50 -0.41 -15.91
CA ARG A 677 30.28 0.46 -16.82
C ARG A 677 29.42 1.45 -17.59
N CYS A 678 28.21 1.03 -18.02
CA CYS A 678 27.25 1.93 -18.68
C CYS A 678 26.76 3.03 -17.74
N LEU A 679 26.40 2.69 -16.50
CA LEU A 679 25.92 3.62 -15.48
C LEU A 679 27.05 4.58 -15.04
N GLN A 680 28.26 4.07 -14.87
CA GLN A 680 29.46 4.85 -14.45
C GLN A 680 29.84 5.94 -15.46
N ARG A 681 29.46 5.84 -16.74
CA ARG A 681 29.61 6.95 -17.68
C ARG A 681 28.87 8.22 -17.23
N ARG A 682 27.90 8.08 -16.31
CA ARG A 682 27.15 9.16 -15.65
C ARG A 682 27.45 9.13 -14.17
N ARG A 683 28.68 9.54 -13.81
CA ARG A 683 29.22 9.40 -12.44
C ARG A 683 28.27 9.86 -11.35
N SER A 684 27.62 11.03 -11.51
CA SER A 684 26.69 11.55 -10.50
C SER A 684 25.47 10.64 -10.31
N ALA A 685 24.90 10.10 -11.40
CA ALA A 685 23.78 9.16 -11.33
C ALA A 685 24.22 7.83 -10.68
N ALA A 686 25.39 7.32 -11.03
CA ALA A 686 25.95 6.11 -10.42
C ALA A 686 26.18 6.29 -8.92
N CYS A 687 26.76 7.43 -8.51
CA CYS A 687 26.96 7.74 -7.10
C CYS A 687 25.64 7.83 -6.33
N LEU A 688 24.59 8.46 -6.90
CA LEU A 688 23.26 8.51 -6.28
C LEU A 688 22.70 7.11 -6.05
N VAL A 689 22.82 6.21 -7.02
CA VAL A 689 22.35 4.82 -6.88
C VAL A 689 23.07 4.12 -5.74
N TRP A 690 24.40 4.17 -5.72
CA TRP A 690 25.20 3.49 -4.68
C TRP A 690 25.03 4.11 -3.28
N THR A 691 24.95 5.44 -3.19
CA THR A 691 24.69 6.12 -1.91
C THR A 691 23.29 5.77 -1.40
N GLY A 692 22.27 5.74 -2.26
CA GLY A 692 20.92 5.32 -1.89
C GLY A 692 20.85 3.88 -1.40
N LEU A 693 21.55 2.94 -2.08
CA LEU A 693 21.62 1.55 -1.63
C LEU A 693 22.35 1.38 -0.29
N ALA A 694 23.47 2.10 -0.10
CA ALA A 694 24.21 2.06 1.16
C ALA A 694 23.36 2.63 2.30
N ALA A 695 22.68 3.76 2.06
CA ALA A 695 21.80 4.38 3.04
C ALA A 695 20.64 3.45 3.43
N MET A 696 20.02 2.74 2.47
CA MET A 696 19.00 1.74 2.75
C MET A 696 19.47 0.71 3.78
N VAL A 697 20.63 0.09 3.56
CA VAL A 697 21.16 -0.94 4.47
C VAL A 697 21.45 -0.34 5.85
N ILE A 698 22.09 0.83 5.90
CA ILE A 698 22.43 1.50 7.16
C ILE A 698 21.16 1.87 7.93
N ILE A 699 20.16 2.47 7.28
CA ILE A 699 18.91 2.87 7.92
C ILE A 699 18.18 1.64 8.46
N THR A 700 18.08 0.54 7.68
CA THR A 700 17.45 -0.70 8.16
C THR A 700 18.12 -1.22 9.43
N VAL A 701 19.47 -1.17 9.51
CA VAL A 701 20.20 -1.59 10.72
C VAL A 701 19.97 -0.62 11.87
N VAL A 702 19.98 0.69 11.62
CA VAL A 702 19.75 1.70 12.66
C VAL A 702 18.33 1.56 13.22
N ASP A 703 17.32 1.44 12.36
CA ASP A 703 15.91 1.32 12.78
C ASP A 703 15.69 0.09 13.66
N CYS A 704 16.25 -1.07 13.29
CA CYS A 704 16.10 -2.28 14.09
C CYS A 704 16.82 -2.22 15.45
N GLN A 705 17.86 -1.40 15.57
CA GLN A 705 18.55 -1.18 16.85
C GLN A 705 17.82 -0.16 17.73
N MET A 706 17.25 0.87 17.12
CA MET A 706 16.65 2.00 17.84
C MET A 706 15.20 1.75 18.24
N ALA A 707 14.41 1.10 17.42
CA ALA A 707 12.96 0.96 17.64
C ALA A 707 12.41 -0.45 17.42
N GLY A 708 12.85 -1.16 16.37
CA GLY A 708 12.34 -2.49 16.06
C GLY A 708 12.21 -2.77 14.57
N VAL A 709 11.49 -3.84 14.24
CA VAL A 709 11.24 -4.27 12.85
C VAL A 709 9.81 -3.87 12.50
N LEU A 710 9.65 -2.65 11.99
CA LEU A 710 8.34 -2.03 11.77
C LEU A 710 8.11 -1.79 10.29
N TYR A 711 6.92 -2.17 9.79
CA TYR A 711 6.58 -2.09 8.37
C TYR A 711 6.57 -0.63 7.87
N ARG A 712 6.11 0.31 8.69
CA ARG A 712 6.11 1.74 8.38
C ARG A 712 7.52 2.32 8.14
N TYR A 713 8.58 1.73 8.70
CA TYR A 713 9.97 2.20 8.54
C TYR A 713 10.54 1.93 7.14
N LEU A 714 9.90 1.07 6.35
CA LEU A 714 10.24 0.94 4.94
C LEU A 714 10.14 2.28 4.19
N MET A 715 9.30 3.22 4.65
CA MET A 715 9.19 4.55 4.06
C MET A 715 10.46 5.39 4.24
N ASP A 716 11.24 5.19 5.29
CA ASP A 716 12.43 5.99 5.56
C ASP A 716 13.44 5.95 4.41
N TYR A 717 13.46 4.88 3.61
CA TYR A 717 14.37 4.74 2.47
C TYR A 717 13.72 4.34 1.13
N SER A 718 12.49 3.84 1.13
CA SER A 718 11.87 3.32 -0.11
C SER A 718 11.74 4.34 -1.23
N PRO A 719 11.44 5.63 -1.00
CA PRO A 719 11.35 6.59 -2.10
C PRO A 719 12.70 6.79 -2.82
N VAL A 720 13.79 6.87 -2.05
CA VAL A 720 15.13 7.05 -2.63
C VAL A 720 15.59 5.77 -3.35
N LEU A 721 15.28 4.60 -2.81
CA LEU A 721 15.57 3.32 -3.45
C LEU A 721 14.82 3.15 -4.78
N LEU A 722 13.56 3.55 -4.84
CA LEU A 722 12.76 3.53 -6.07
C LEU A 722 13.26 4.54 -7.11
N LEU A 723 13.75 5.70 -6.68
CA LEU A 723 14.43 6.65 -7.55
C LEU A 723 15.73 6.08 -8.11
N ALA A 724 16.49 5.33 -7.31
CA ALA A 724 17.68 4.60 -7.78
C ALA A 724 17.31 3.54 -8.84
N ALA A 725 16.22 2.79 -8.63
CA ALA A 725 15.68 1.87 -9.62
C ALA A 725 15.25 2.58 -10.91
N ALA A 726 14.56 3.72 -10.81
CA ALA A 726 14.18 4.53 -11.97
C ALA A 726 15.42 4.97 -12.80
N ILE A 727 16.50 5.38 -12.14
CA ILE A 727 17.78 5.68 -12.78
C ILE A 727 18.32 4.46 -13.54
N CYS A 728 18.24 3.26 -12.95
CA CYS A 728 18.67 2.02 -13.60
C CYS A 728 17.80 1.68 -14.82
N TRP A 729 16.47 1.79 -14.71
CA TRP A 729 15.56 1.61 -15.84
C TRP A 729 15.87 2.58 -17.00
N PHE A 730 16.08 3.87 -16.70
CA PHE A 730 16.44 4.86 -17.71
C PHE A 730 17.80 4.58 -18.34
N CYS A 731 18.77 4.12 -17.54
CA CYS A 731 20.08 3.73 -18.05
C CYS A 731 19.96 2.57 -19.05
N ALA A 732 19.18 1.53 -18.72
CA ALA A 732 18.94 0.37 -19.57
C ALA A 732 18.22 0.77 -20.88
N GLU A 733 17.12 1.52 -20.78
CA GLU A 733 16.35 1.98 -21.95
C GLU A 733 17.22 2.84 -22.89
N ASN A 734 17.93 3.82 -22.34
CA ASN A 734 18.78 4.71 -23.13
C ASN A 734 19.94 3.96 -23.79
N ALA A 735 20.52 2.95 -23.13
CA ALA A 735 21.59 2.14 -23.70
C ALA A 735 21.09 1.31 -24.88
N LEU A 736 19.94 0.60 -24.70
CA LEU A 736 19.34 -0.21 -25.76
C LEU A 736 18.83 0.66 -26.93
N THR A 737 18.21 1.80 -26.65
CA THR A 737 17.74 2.73 -27.69
C THR A 737 18.89 3.22 -28.57
N ARG A 738 20.05 3.57 -27.99
CA ARG A 738 21.24 4.01 -28.74
C ARG A 738 21.82 2.88 -29.60
N ARG A 739 21.93 1.66 -29.02
CA ARG A 739 22.43 0.49 -29.74
C ARG A 739 21.49 0.09 -30.89
N THR A 740 20.19 0.16 -30.67
CA THR A 740 19.20 -0.05 -31.74
C THR A 740 19.35 0.97 -32.86
N ALA A 741 19.57 2.25 -32.53
CA ALA A 741 19.80 3.30 -33.52
C ALA A 741 21.11 3.13 -34.29
N SER A 742 22.12 2.46 -33.73
CA SER A 742 23.36 2.10 -34.41
C SER A 742 23.30 0.78 -35.22
N GLY A 743 22.12 0.17 -35.37
CA GLY A 743 21.92 -1.02 -36.20
C GLY A 743 22.12 -2.37 -35.46
N ASP A 744 22.29 -2.36 -34.11
CA ASP A 744 22.45 -3.58 -33.32
C ASP A 744 21.13 -4.37 -33.25
N ALA A 745 21.09 -5.52 -33.96
CA ALA A 745 19.91 -6.38 -34.03
C ALA A 745 19.52 -6.98 -32.67
N THR A 746 20.50 -7.28 -31.81
CA THR A 746 20.25 -7.83 -30.47
C THR A 746 19.60 -6.78 -29.56
N ALA A 747 20.05 -5.55 -29.61
CA ALA A 747 19.44 -4.44 -28.89
C ALA A 747 18.02 -4.13 -29.42
N ALA A 748 17.81 -4.19 -30.73
CA ALA A 748 16.49 -3.99 -31.35
C ALA A 748 15.47 -5.05 -30.92
N ALA A 749 15.91 -6.29 -30.66
CA ALA A 749 15.08 -7.36 -30.14
C ALA A 749 14.84 -7.22 -28.59
N ALA A 750 15.84 -6.76 -27.83
CA ALA A 750 15.79 -6.64 -26.38
C ALA A 750 14.99 -5.42 -25.90
N LEU A 751 14.99 -4.30 -26.64
CA LEU A 751 14.32 -3.06 -26.22
C LEU A 751 12.82 -3.22 -25.97
N PRO A 752 12.03 -3.89 -26.82
CA PRO A 752 10.62 -4.14 -26.53
C PRO A 752 10.40 -5.01 -25.30
N ALA A 753 11.24 -6.02 -25.06
CA ALA A 753 11.18 -6.86 -23.87
C ALA A 753 11.44 -6.03 -22.59
N LEU A 754 12.43 -5.15 -22.61
CA LEU A 754 12.71 -4.23 -21.52
C LEU A 754 11.49 -3.33 -21.21
N ARG A 755 10.83 -2.79 -22.24
CA ARG A 755 9.64 -1.94 -22.11
C ARG A 755 8.46 -2.68 -21.49
N ILE A 756 8.23 -3.93 -21.91
CA ILE A 756 7.21 -4.79 -21.31
C ILE A 756 7.55 -5.07 -19.84
N ALA A 757 8.81 -5.45 -19.56
CA ALA A 757 9.25 -5.72 -18.20
C ALA A 757 9.08 -4.49 -17.28
N MET A 758 9.41 -3.30 -17.76
CA MET A 758 9.22 -2.05 -17.01
C MET A 758 7.75 -1.77 -16.72
N ALA A 759 6.88 -1.92 -17.73
CA ALA A 759 5.44 -1.71 -17.56
C ALA A 759 4.83 -2.74 -16.60
N ALA A 760 5.17 -4.02 -16.75
CA ALA A 760 4.73 -5.08 -15.87
C ALA A 760 5.23 -4.87 -14.43
N ALA A 761 6.50 -4.54 -14.26
CA ALA A 761 7.08 -4.29 -12.94
C ALA A 761 6.40 -3.11 -12.22
N ALA A 762 6.14 -2.00 -12.93
CA ALA A 762 5.43 -0.85 -12.36
C ALA A 762 3.97 -1.21 -12.00
N ALA A 763 3.26 -1.91 -12.89
CA ALA A 763 1.88 -2.34 -12.64
C ALA A 763 1.79 -3.32 -11.46
N CYS A 764 2.64 -4.37 -11.42
CA CYS A 764 2.66 -5.32 -10.31
C CYS A 764 3.00 -4.64 -8.98
N THR A 765 3.93 -3.66 -8.98
CA THR A 765 4.24 -2.86 -7.79
C THR A 765 3.00 -2.08 -7.31
N ALA A 766 2.27 -1.42 -8.22
CA ALA A 766 1.07 -0.66 -7.85
C ALA A 766 -0.05 -1.58 -7.33
N VAL A 767 -0.29 -2.72 -7.98
CA VAL A 767 -1.30 -3.71 -7.56
C VAL A 767 -0.94 -4.30 -6.20
N TYR A 768 0.30 -4.70 -6.00
CA TYR A 768 0.75 -5.22 -4.71
C TYR A 768 0.51 -4.21 -3.57
N ARG A 769 0.89 -2.95 -3.79
CA ARG A 769 0.68 -1.89 -2.79
C ARG A 769 -0.80 -1.58 -2.55
N PHE A 770 -1.63 -1.69 -3.57
CA PHE A 770 -3.08 -1.59 -3.40
C PHE A 770 -3.62 -2.71 -2.51
N CYS A 771 -3.24 -3.97 -2.76
CA CYS A 771 -3.63 -5.10 -1.91
C CYS A 771 -3.15 -4.93 -0.45
N THR A 772 -1.93 -4.40 -0.26
CA THR A 772 -1.38 -4.12 1.08
C THR A 772 -2.27 -3.20 1.91
N LEU A 773 -2.96 -2.21 1.30
CA LEU A 773 -3.85 -1.28 2.01
C LEU A 773 -5.06 -1.98 2.66
N PHE A 774 -5.46 -3.12 2.12
CA PHE A 774 -6.59 -3.90 2.64
C PHE A 774 -6.14 -5.09 3.51
N THR A 775 -4.84 -5.38 3.54
CA THR A 775 -4.27 -6.49 4.31
C THR A 775 -3.77 -6.02 5.66
N MET A 776 -3.04 -4.89 5.68
CA MET A 776 -2.32 -4.41 6.86
C MET A 776 -3.24 -3.66 7.83
N GLU A 777 -2.88 -3.70 9.13
CA GLU A 777 -3.46 -2.77 10.09
C GLU A 777 -3.52 -1.35 9.55
N PRO A 778 -4.60 -0.60 9.80
CA PRO A 778 -5.64 -0.77 10.82
C PRO A 778 -6.81 -1.68 10.45
N TRP A 779 -6.64 -2.65 9.60
CA TRP A 779 -7.67 -3.60 9.17
C TRP A 779 -8.97 -2.92 8.74
N LEU A 780 -8.93 -2.37 7.53
CA LEU A 780 -10.08 -1.69 6.93
C LEU A 780 -11.38 -2.51 6.99
N GLN A 781 -11.27 -3.83 7.06
CA GLN A 781 -12.41 -4.71 7.21
C GLN A 781 -13.20 -4.40 8.51
N GLY A 782 -12.52 -4.14 9.62
CA GLY A 782 -13.16 -3.76 10.88
C GLY A 782 -13.51 -2.27 10.98
N MET A 783 -12.69 -1.39 10.42
CA MET A 783 -12.86 0.07 10.56
C MET A 783 -13.84 0.66 9.54
N ASN A 784 -13.88 0.11 8.34
CA ASN A 784 -14.81 0.49 7.28
C ASN A 784 -15.24 -0.74 6.46
N PRO A 785 -16.07 -1.62 7.05
CA PRO A 785 -16.55 -2.84 6.38
C PRO A 785 -17.24 -2.54 5.05
N SER A 786 -18.02 -1.49 4.98
CA SER A 786 -18.68 -1.06 3.74
C SER A 786 -17.68 -0.83 2.60
N LEU A 787 -16.59 -0.10 2.85
CA LEU A 787 -15.53 0.13 1.85
C LEU A 787 -14.86 -1.19 1.49
N TYR A 788 -14.45 -1.99 2.50
CA TYR A 788 -13.77 -3.26 2.29
C TYR A 788 -14.59 -4.22 1.41
N TYR A 789 -15.85 -4.48 1.78
CA TYR A 789 -16.70 -5.41 1.04
C TYR A 789 -17.13 -4.86 -0.33
N ASN A 790 -17.28 -3.55 -0.48
CA ASN A 790 -17.52 -2.94 -1.79
C ASN A 790 -16.34 -3.15 -2.73
N VAL A 791 -15.10 -2.94 -2.24
CA VAL A 791 -13.90 -3.18 -3.04
C VAL A 791 -13.69 -4.67 -3.28
N SER A 792 -13.86 -5.51 -2.25
CA SER A 792 -13.81 -6.96 -2.39
C SER A 792 -14.72 -7.45 -3.52
N ARG A 793 -15.99 -7.01 -3.55
CA ARG A 793 -16.94 -7.37 -4.61
C ARG A 793 -16.53 -6.86 -5.99
N LEU A 794 -15.97 -5.66 -6.07
CA LEU A 794 -15.50 -5.11 -7.35
C LEU A 794 -14.35 -5.94 -7.94
N VAL A 795 -13.45 -6.43 -7.08
CA VAL A 795 -12.25 -7.15 -7.48
C VAL A 795 -12.51 -8.66 -7.56
N GLN A 796 -13.28 -9.20 -6.63
CA GLN A 796 -13.56 -10.64 -6.47
C GLN A 796 -14.97 -11.01 -6.98
N PHE A 797 -15.31 -10.50 -8.15
CA PHE A 797 -16.62 -10.64 -8.78
C PHE A 797 -17.01 -12.08 -9.16
N TRP A 798 -16.10 -13.02 -9.04
CA TRP A 798 -16.34 -14.46 -9.35
C TRP A 798 -16.85 -15.27 -8.16
N MET A 799 -16.89 -14.70 -6.98
CA MET A 799 -17.42 -15.35 -5.76
C MET A 799 -18.84 -15.00 -5.46
#